data_aaef38da8def6520e8a1a643f1079286
#
_entry.id   aaef38da8def6520e8a1a643f1079286
#
_cell.length_a   1.000
_cell.length_b   1.000
_cell.length_c   1.000
_cell.angle_alpha   90.00
_cell.angle_beta   90.00
_cell.angle_gamma   90.00
#
_symmetry.space_group_name_H-M   'P 1'
#
loop_
_entity.id
_entity.type
_entity.pdbx_description
1 polymer ?
#
loop_
_entity_poly.entity_id
_entity_poly.type
_entity_poly.pdbx_seq_one_letter_code
_entity_poly.pdbx_strand_id
1 'polypeptide(L)'
;MSYKKWVNAEIDKAKASALSEKLNIDAFVAFLLVSRGIDDELAASEFLSDGCRFSSPYLLKDMDKAVKRINRALDDGESICIYGDYDCDGVTSTALLYTFLSALGGFVSYYIPNRATDGYGMNFKAIDKIKADGTDLIITVDNGISSIEEAEYIYSLGMQLIVTDHHQIGENLPRAEAVINPHREDNEIEFRDFAGVGVAFKLACALYDGDVEDLLEDYADYVTIGTIGDMVPLLNENRAIVKAGLKLINTDAKIGISALKKSTNSKAEHFSATDVAFQICPRINAAGRMDTANLAVDLLTCEDNEIAEYKAEQLNLENTHRHEVEEKIDKDIAEIMANDRAYQTDRVIVVAGHNYHKGVIGICAAHLVELYSKPAIVIGIDDEGNATGSARSIDGFNIFEAISSCSDILTHFGGHPLAAGMGLNVKDIAAFRKRINDFAKNNYPVMPIQTLKIDCKLSPYYLTLDLVNNLAELEPYGTDNAQPVFGLYNLTLTNVAAIGDGKHLKIEAAKKGKSVRMVKFRTTLDEFPHKIGDTLDFAVKLSKSTFKNKDYISAQVVDFRKSGIDIDKYYREKNDYFLFKLGKKNKTELYPNRDICAVVYKYLKSQKGYKYTFDDLYFELANYLTYGQLAFALDAFEEAGLIKREGNITLNDVKTKANLERTDTLMVLKGRL
;
A
#
# COMPACT_ATOMS: atom_id res chain seq x y z
N MET A 1 -5.48 -17.84 0.40
CA MET A 1 -4.39 -17.07 -0.27
C MET A 1 -4.69 -16.95 -1.74
N SER A 2 -4.29 -15.85 -2.37
CA SER A 2 -4.41 -15.70 -3.83
C SER A 2 -3.09 -16.10 -4.47
N TYR A 3 -3.14 -16.91 -5.53
CA TYR A 3 -1.94 -17.34 -6.26
C TYR A 3 -1.55 -16.27 -7.28
N LYS A 4 -0.48 -15.53 -7.01
CA LYS A 4 0.07 -14.53 -7.95
C LYS A 4 0.86 -15.21 -9.06
N LYS A 5 0.91 -14.58 -10.24
CA LYS A 5 1.80 -15.00 -11.32
C LYS A 5 3.20 -14.44 -11.07
N TRP A 6 4.17 -15.31 -10.78
CA TRP A 6 5.57 -14.88 -10.62
C TRP A 6 6.19 -14.64 -11.98
N VAL A 7 6.69 -13.42 -12.18
CA VAL A 7 7.36 -12.99 -13.41
C VAL A 7 8.82 -12.74 -13.09
N ASN A 8 9.71 -13.50 -13.72
CA ASN A 8 11.15 -13.29 -13.55
C ASN A 8 11.60 -12.11 -14.39
N ALA A 9 12.46 -11.25 -13.84
CA ALA A 9 13.10 -10.19 -14.60
C ALA A 9 13.98 -10.78 -15.72
N GLU A 10 13.86 -10.21 -16.91
CA GLU A 10 14.76 -10.47 -18.03
C GLU A 10 15.90 -9.46 -17.95
N ILE A 11 17.14 -9.93 -17.97
CA ILE A 11 18.29 -9.08 -17.71
C ILE A 11 19.38 -9.32 -18.74
N ASP A 12 19.90 -8.24 -19.27
CA ASP A 12 21.10 -8.24 -20.10
C ASP A 12 22.35 -8.43 -19.23
N LYS A 13 22.82 -9.68 -19.16
CA LYS A 13 24.01 -10.04 -18.36
C LYS A 13 25.29 -9.39 -18.88
N ALA A 14 25.38 -9.10 -20.18
CA ALA A 14 26.55 -8.46 -20.75
C ALA A 14 26.64 -6.99 -20.29
N LYS A 15 25.51 -6.28 -20.29
CA LYS A 15 25.42 -4.93 -19.73
C LYS A 15 25.76 -4.91 -18.25
N ALA A 16 25.19 -5.85 -17.47
CA ALA A 16 25.47 -5.95 -16.03
C ALA A 16 26.96 -6.19 -15.73
N SER A 17 27.63 -7.08 -16.49
CA SER A 17 29.07 -7.32 -16.34
C SER A 17 29.90 -6.07 -16.70
N ALA A 18 29.56 -5.42 -17.81
CA ALA A 18 30.24 -4.19 -18.23
C ALA A 18 30.11 -3.05 -17.20
N LEU A 19 28.90 -2.90 -16.62
CA LEU A 19 28.64 -1.91 -15.57
C LEU A 19 29.43 -2.22 -14.30
N SER A 20 29.46 -3.48 -13.86
CA SER A 20 30.26 -3.93 -12.72
C SER A 20 31.75 -3.63 -12.87
N GLU A 21 32.29 -3.92 -14.05
CA GLU A 21 33.72 -3.67 -14.35
C GLU A 21 34.04 -2.18 -14.37
N LYS A 22 33.20 -1.36 -15.01
CA LYS A 22 33.44 0.08 -15.16
C LYS A 22 33.37 0.84 -13.82
N LEU A 23 32.36 0.53 -13.01
CA LEU A 23 32.13 1.19 -11.71
C LEU A 23 32.86 0.50 -10.56
N ASN A 24 33.51 -0.65 -10.79
CA ASN A 24 34.12 -1.49 -9.75
C ASN A 24 33.13 -1.82 -8.61
N ILE A 25 31.89 -2.14 -8.94
CA ILE A 25 30.84 -2.54 -8.01
C ILE A 25 30.59 -4.05 -8.08
N ASP A 26 29.95 -4.60 -7.05
CA ASP A 26 29.56 -6.00 -7.02
C ASP A 26 28.71 -6.38 -8.24
N ALA A 27 29.02 -7.51 -8.87
CA ALA A 27 28.34 -7.96 -10.09
C ALA A 27 26.82 -8.18 -9.87
N PHE A 28 26.41 -8.51 -8.65
CA PHE A 28 25.02 -8.71 -8.32
C PHE A 28 24.28 -7.38 -8.12
N VAL A 29 24.95 -6.35 -7.57
CA VAL A 29 24.44 -4.98 -7.52
C VAL A 29 24.24 -4.44 -8.94
N ALA A 30 25.25 -4.58 -9.82
CA ALA A 30 25.13 -4.18 -11.23
C ALA A 30 23.98 -4.92 -11.94
N PHE A 31 23.81 -6.22 -11.67
CA PHE A 31 22.71 -7.02 -12.21
C PHE A 31 21.33 -6.45 -11.77
N LEU A 32 21.18 -6.05 -10.52
CA LEU A 32 19.94 -5.45 -10.01
C LEU A 32 19.69 -4.05 -10.56
N LEU A 33 20.72 -3.22 -10.74
CA LEU A 33 20.61 -1.91 -11.38
C LEU A 33 20.09 -2.05 -12.81
N VAL A 34 20.71 -2.91 -13.62
CA VAL A 34 20.26 -3.18 -15.00
C VAL A 34 18.82 -3.72 -15.04
N SER A 35 18.41 -4.55 -14.07
CA SER A 35 17.03 -5.05 -13.98
C SER A 35 16.00 -3.96 -13.70
N ARG A 36 16.44 -2.79 -13.22
CA ARG A 36 15.64 -1.60 -12.93
C ARG A 36 15.69 -0.55 -14.04
N GLY A 37 16.41 -0.86 -15.14
CA GLY A 37 16.62 0.07 -16.26
C GLY A 37 17.74 1.07 -16.04
N ILE A 38 18.53 0.91 -14.97
CA ILE A 38 19.72 1.74 -14.69
C ILE A 38 20.92 1.01 -15.29
N ASP A 39 21.16 1.22 -16.59
CA ASP A 39 22.11 0.43 -17.38
C ASP A 39 23.26 1.23 -18.00
N ASP A 40 23.30 2.54 -17.74
CA ASP A 40 24.45 3.39 -18.07
C ASP A 40 25.29 3.78 -16.84
N GLU A 41 26.55 4.16 -17.08
CA GLU A 41 27.54 4.42 -16.05
C GLU A 41 27.20 5.65 -15.19
N LEU A 42 26.68 6.71 -15.83
CA LEU A 42 26.38 7.96 -15.13
C LEU A 42 25.17 7.78 -14.20
N ALA A 43 24.07 7.25 -14.73
CA ALA A 43 22.85 7.00 -13.94
C ALA A 43 23.11 6.03 -12.79
N ALA A 44 23.93 4.98 -13.01
CA ALA A 44 24.29 4.04 -11.96
C ALA A 44 25.18 4.69 -10.88
N SER A 45 26.14 5.52 -11.27
CA SER A 45 26.99 6.25 -10.33
C SER A 45 26.18 7.23 -9.49
N GLU A 46 25.27 7.98 -10.10
CA GLU A 46 24.38 8.91 -9.41
C GLU A 46 23.44 8.16 -8.45
N PHE A 47 22.87 7.04 -8.87
CA PHE A 47 22.00 6.23 -8.02
C PHE A 47 22.71 5.67 -6.78
N LEU A 48 23.95 5.24 -6.92
CA LEU A 48 24.76 4.68 -5.82
C LEU A 48 25.37 5.76 -4.92
N SER A 49 25.55 6.98 -5.42
CA SER A 49 26.15 8.09 -4.65
C SER A 49 25.30 8.46 -3.43
N ASP A 50 25.93 9.07 -2.42
CA ASP A 50 25.22 9.55 -1.22
C ASP A 50 24.59 10.94 -1.44
N GLY A 51 24.89 11.60 -2.54
CA GLY A 51 24.31 12.88 -2.92
C GLY A 51 23.84 12.88 -4.37
N CYS A 52 23.12 13.92 -4.74
CA CYS A 52 22.78 14.22 -6.12
C CYS A 52 23.00 15.71 -6.40
N ARG A 53 22.93 16.09 -7.67
CA ARG A 53 22.85 17.47 -8.04
C ARG A 53 21.42 17.96 -7.85
N PHE A 54 21.20 18.79 -6.82
CA PHE A 54 19.89 19.41 -6.62
C PHE A 54 19.61 20.43 -7.72
N SER A 55 18.42 20.33 -8.30
CA SER A 55 17.92 21.30 -9.26
C SER A 55 17.62 22.64 -8.57
N SER A 56 17.84 23.75 -9.27
CA SER A 56 17.45 25.06 -8.74
C SER A 56 15.96 25.11 -8.46
N PRO A 57 15.52 25.58 -7.27
CA PRO A 57 14.11 25.73 -6.95
C PRO A 57 13.38 26.69 -7.91
N TYR A 58 14.10 27.62 -8.54
CA TYR A 58 13.53 28.57 -9.50
C TYR A 58 13.14 27.95 -10.85
N LEU A 59 13.43 26.66 -11.07
CA LEU A 59 12.89 25.91 -12.21
C LEU A 59 11.42 25.52 -12.00
N LEU A 60 10.91 25.65 -10.78
CA LEU A 60 9.47 25.59 -10.46
C LEU A 60 8.84 26.95 -10.72
N LYS A 61 7.79 26.96 -11.53
CA LYS A 61 7.07 28.17 -11.91
C LYS A 61 6.52 28.92 -10.70
N ASP A 62 6.55 30.24 -10.74
CA ASP A 62 6.11 31.17 -9.71
C ASP A 62 6.94 31.13 -8.40
N MET A 63 8.03 30.36 -8.32
CA MET A 63 8.92 30.35 -7.17
C MET A 63 9.46 31.74 -6.83
N ASP A 64 9.85 32.49 -7.85
CA ASP A 64 10.34 33.88 -7.67
C ASP A 64 9.28 34.83 -7.10
N LYS A 65 8.00 34.62 -7.47
CA LYS A 65 6.87 35.40 -6.94
C LYS A 65 6.60 35.04 -5.48
N ALA A 66 6.63 33.74 -5.14
CA ALA A 66 6.45 33.26 -3.78
C ALA A 66 7.53 33.84 -2.86
N VAL A 67 8.79 33.75 -3.25
CA VAL A 67 9.93 34.30 -2.50
C VAL A 67 9.74 35.81 -2.25
N LYS A 68 9.42 36.58 -3.29
CA LYS A 68 9.18 38.03 -3.16
C LYS A 68 8.02 38.34 -2.23
N ARG A 69 6.93 37.56 -2.32
CA ARG A 69 5.73 37.79 -1.48
C ARG A 69 5.99 37.44 -0.02
N ILE A 70 6.71 36.34 0.25
CA ILE A 70 7.05 35.91 1.61
C ILE A 70 8.05 36.89 2.23
N ASN A 71 9.12 37.27 1.52
CA ASN A 71 10.08 38.27 2.03
C ASN A 71 9.39 39.60 2.38
N ARG A 72 8.46 40.05 1.54
CA ARG A 72 7.63 41.22 1.89
C ARG A 72 6.82 41.01 3.17
N ALA A 73 6.21 39.84 3.37
CA ALA A 73 5.46 39.55 4.57
C ALA A 73 6.35 39.59 5.82
N LEU A 74 7.57 39.05 5.72
CA LEU A 74 8.56 39.07 6.80
C LEU A 74 9.03 40.52 7.10
N ASP A 75 9.32 41.29 6.06
CA ASP A 75 9.79 42.69 6.19
C ASP A 75 8.71 43.61 6.78
N ASP A 76 7.46 43.43 6.35
CA ASP A 76 6.31 44.26 6.79
C ASP A 76 5.71 43.76 8.13
N GLY A 77 6.16 42.63 8.66
CA GLY A 77 5.68 42.01 9.88
C GLY A 77 4.24 41.48 9.76
N GLU A 78 3.85 40.98 8.57
CA GLU A 78 2.53 40.39 8.34
C GLU A 78 2.39 39.04 9.06
N SER A 79 1.16 38.71 9.44
CA SER A 79 0.84 37.38 10.01
C SER A 79 0.69 36.33 8.90
N ILE A 80 1.46 35.25 9.00
CA ILE A 80 1.48 34.16 8.04
C ILE A 80 0.80 32.93 8.68
N CYS A 81 -0.15 32.32 7.99
CA CYS A 81 -0.72 31.03 8.37
C CYS A 81 -0.35 29.94 7.37
N ILE A 82 0.28 28.87 7.82
CA ILE A 82 0.55 27.67 7.02
C ILE A 82 -0.69 26.77 7.09
N TYR A 83 -1.32 26.52 5.97
CA TYR A 83 -2.49 25.64 5.86
C TYR A 83 -2.05 24.29 5.32
N GLY A 84 -1.93 23.28 6.21
CA GLY A 84 -1.48 21.93 5.85
C GLY A 84 -2.61 20.94 5.58
N ASP A 85 -2.22 19.69 5.33
CA ASP A 85 -3.13 18.53 5.35
C ASP A 85 -2.89 17.68 6.61
N TYR A 86 -3.85 16.77 6.89
CA TYR A 86 -3.88 15.96 8.12
C TYR A 86 -3.06 14.67 8.04
N ASP A 87 -2.47 14.34 6.93
CA ASP A 87 -1.63 13.16 6.80
C ASP A 87 -0.15 13.43 7.07
N CYS A 88 0.68 12.40 6.90
CA CYS A 88 2.10 12.47 7.22
C CYS A 88 2.84 13.51 6.40
N ASP A 89 2.48 13.69 5.13
CA ASP A 89 3.12 14.65 4.23
C ASP A 89 2.70 16.08 4.60
N GLY A 90 1.41 16.35 4.73
CA GLY A 90 0.91 17.66 5.14
C GLY A 90 1.41 18.09 6.53
N VAL A 91 1.48 17.16 7.50
CA VAL A 91 2.02 17.40 8.85
C VAL A 91 3.51 17.77 8.80
N THR A 92 4.33 17.02 8.06
CA THR A 92 5.77 17.30 7.97
C THR A 92 6.06 18.53 7.13
N SER A 93 5.30 18.79 6.09
CA SER A 93 5.34 20.04 5.30
C SER A 93 5.05 21.26 6.17
N THR A 94 4.00 21.16 7.01
CA THR A 94 3.63 22.22 7.96
C THR A 94 4.74 22.44 8.98
N ALA A 95 5.26 21.38 9.61
CA ALA A 95 6.33 21.47 10.58
C ALA A 95 7.59 22.10 10.00
N LEU A 96 7.96 21.74 8.76
CA LEU A 96 9.11 22.29 8.07
C LEU A 96 8.97 23.80 7.86
N LEU A 97 7.91 24.26 7.17
CA LEU A 97 7.76 25.67 6.86
C LEU A 97 7.48 26.53 8.12
N TYR A 98 6.74 25.99 9.09
CA TYR A 98 6.53 26.66 10.38
C TYR A 98 7.87 26.93 11.09
N THR A 99 8.70 25.90 11.23
CA THR A 99 10.01 26.02 11.89
C THR A 99 10.93 26.94 11.10
N PHE A 100 11.00 26.79 9.77
CA PHE A 100 11.87 27.57 8.91
C PHE A 100 11.49 29.07 8.91
N LEU A 101 10.23 29.41 8.66
CA LEU A 101 9.78 30.82 8.62
C LEU A 101 9.83 31.48 9.99
N SER A 102 9.60 30.73 11.08
CA SER A 102 9.77 31.22 12.45
C SER A 102 11.23 31.54 12.75
N ALA A 103 12.18 30.72 12.27
CA ALA A 103 13.62 30.98 12.40
C ALA A 103 14.06 32.25 11.63
N LEU A 104 13.37 32.60 10.53
CA LEU A 104 13.57 33.86 9.82
C LEU A 104 12.92 35.08 10.52
N GLY A 105 12.29 34.88 11.68
CA GLY A 105 11.64 35.95 12.47
C GLY A 105 10.20 36.29 12.06
N GLY A 106 9.56 35.44 11.26
CA GLY A 106 8.17 35.62 10.85
C GLY A 106 7.16 35.40 12.00
N PHE A 107 6.04 36.11 11.95
CA PHE A 107 4.87 35.84 12.77
C PHE A 107 4.06 34.71 12.14
N VAL A 108 4.40 33.46 12.46
CA VAL A 108 3.88 32.27 11.80
C VAL A 108 2.94 31.48 12.72
N SER A 109 1.80 31.12 12.18
CA SER A 109 0.85 30.17 12.77
C SER A 109 0.60 29.02 11.77
N TYR A 110 -0.10 27.96 12.20
CA TYR A 110 -0.53 26.92 11.28
C TYR A 110 -1.96 26.48 11.53
N TYR A 111 -2.58 25.90 10.52
CA TYR A 111 -3.89 25.29 10.57
C TYR A 111 -3.88 23.96 9.86
N ILE A 112 -4.37 22.91 10.53
CA ILE A 112 -4.60 21.59 9.94
C ILE A 112 -6.09 21.29 10.00
N PRO A 113 -6.76 21.00 8.87
CA PRO A 113 -8.18 20.66 8.87
C PRO A 113 -8.42 19.33 9.59
N ASN A 114 -9.57 19.23 10.28
CA ASN A 114 -9.99 17.96 10.86
C ASN A 114 -10.70 17.13 9.80
N ARG A 115 -10.21 15.93 9.54
CA ARG A 115 -10.71 15.02 8.50
C ARG A 115 -12.21 14.70 8.64
N ALA A 116 -12.72 14.62 9.87
CA ALA A 116 -14.11 14.22 10.13
C ALA A 116 -15.11 15.37 9.95
N THR A 117 -14.71 16.61 10.31
CA THR A 117 -15.59 17.80 10.32
C THR A 117 -15.37 18.71 9.11
N ASP A 118 -14.14 18.84 8.65
CA ASP A 118 -13.74 19.83 7.66
C ASP A 118 -13.54 19.22 6.26
N GLY A 119 -13.27 17.91 6.19
CA GLY A 119 -13.01 17.20 4.94
C GLY A 119 -11.54 17.32 4.50
N TYR A 120 -11.31 17.22 3.19
CA TYR A 120 -9.99 17.35 2.57
C TYR A 120 -9.83 18.75 1.95
N GLY A 121 -8.63 19.33 2.10
CA GLY A 121 -8.28 20.62 1.51
C GLY A 121 -8.83 21.83 2.26
N MET A 122 -8.80 23.00 1.61
CA MET A 122 -9.31 24.24 2.20
C MET A 122 -10.84 24.22 2.32
N ASN A 123 -11.35 24.93 3.33
CA ASN A 123 -12.79 25.12 3.50
C ASN A 123 -13.11 26.50 4.09
N PHE A 124 -14.32 27.01 3.82
CA PHE A 124 -14.74 28.36 4.20
C PHE A 124 -14.68 28.62 5.71
N LYS A 125 -15.06 27.64 6.54
CA LYS A 125 -15.05 27.80 8.02
C LYS A 125 -13.65 27.94 8.58
N ALA A 126 -12.70 27.17 8.02
CA ALA A 126 -11.29 27.28 8.38
C ALA A 126 -10.73 28.66 7.99
N ILE A 127 -11.07 29.13 6.78
CA ILE A 127 -10.66 30.45 6.28
C ILE A 127 -11.22 31.58 7.18
N ASP A 128 -12.48 31.49 7.59
CA ASP A 128 -13.08 32.47 8.52
C ASP A 128 -12.33 32.50 9.85
N LYS A 129 -11.98 31.36 10.42
CA LYS A 129 -11.19 31.25 11.65
C LYS A 129 -9.80 31.88 11.49
N ILE A 130 -9.10 31.53 10.42
CA ILE A 130 -7.76 32.06 10.10
C ILE A 130 -7.82 33.58 9.94
N LYS A 131 -8.88 34.14 9.32
CA LYS A 131 -9.09 35.57 9.24
C LYS A 131 -9.34 36.21 10.60
N ALA A 132 -10.15 35.57 11.44
CA ALA A 132 -10.44 36.06 12.79
C ALA A 132 -9.18 36.09 13.67
N ASP A 133 -8.22 35.20 13.43
CA ASP A 133 -6.91 35.15 14.10
C ASP A 133 -5.93 36.25 13.57
N GLY A 134 -6.34 37.08 12.59
CA GLY A 134 -5.59 38.24 12.11
C GLY A 134 -4.58 37.93 11.02
N THR A 135 -4.73 36.82 10.29
CA THR A 135 -3.82 36.43 9.22
C THR A 135 -3.90 37.36 8.00
N ASP A 136 -2.77 37.68 7.42
CA ASP A 136 -2.62 38.48 6.20
C ASP A 136 -2.27 37.57 4.95
N LEU A 137 -1.45 36.57 5.16
CA LEU A 137 -0.99 35.64 4.12
C LEU A 137 -1.23 34.18 4.52
N ILE A 138 -1.90 33.42 3.67
CA ILE A 138 -2.02 31.96 3.79
C ILE A 138 -1.02 31.32 2.83
N ILE A 139 -0.26 30.33 3.31
CA ILE A 139 0.60 29.46 2.49
C ILE A 139 0.06 28.05 2.63
N THR A 140 -0.50 27.46 1.57
CA THR A 140 -0.89 26.05 1.64
C THR A 140 0.32 25.14 1.44
N VAL A 141 0.31 23.99 2.08
CA VAL A 141 1.30 22.93 1.89
C VAL A 141 0.56 21.60 1.74
N ASP A 142 0.93 20.85 0.70
CA ASP A 142 0.33 19.54 0.37
C ASP A 142 -1.18 19.61 0.10
N ASN A 143 -1.67 20.74 -0.29
CA ASN A 143 -3.06 20.96 -0.71
C ASN A 143 -3.22 22.31 -1.41
N GLY A 144 -4.42 22.60 -1.91
CA GLY A 144 -4.81 23.91 -2.42
C GLY A 144 -4.91 24.00 -3.94
N ILE A 145 -4.30 23.12 -4.71
CA ILE A 145 -4.31 23.21 -6.18
C ILE A 145 -5.70 23.12 -6.81
N SER A 146 -6.64 22.46 -6.14
CA SER A 146 -8.03 22.32 -6.58
C SER A 146 -9.00 23.30 -5.94
N SER A 147 -8.54 24.15 -5.00
CA SER A 147 -9.38 25.02 -4.16
C SER A 147 -9.67 26.35 -4.83
N ILE A 148 -10.44 26.35 -5.92
CA ILE A 148 -10.71 27.54 -6.74
C ILE A 148 -11.63 28.53 -6.00
N GLU A 149 -12.75 28.06 -5.43
CA GLU A 149 -13.74 28.89 -4.76
C GLU A 149 -13.21 29.44 -3.44
N GLU A 150 -12.46 28.60 -2.70
CA GLU A 150 -11.81 28.98 -1.44
C GLU A 150 -10.75 30.07 -1.65
N ALA A 151 -10.00 29.97 -2.75
CA ALA A 151 -9.03 31.00 -3.12
C ALA A 151 -9.70 32.36 -3.35
N GLU A 152 -10.78 32.42 -4.13
CA GLU A 152 -11.54 33.66 -4.31
C GLU A 152 -12.11 34.20 -2.99
N TYR A 153 -12.53 33.30 -2.11
CA TYR A 153 -13.04 33.69 -0.79
C TYR A 153 -11.96 34.33 0.08
N ILE A 154 -10.74 33.78 0.09
CA ILE A 154 -9.59 34.35 0.80
C ILE A 154 -9.36 35.81 0.37
N TYR A 155 -9.34 36.08 -0.93
CA TYR A 155 -9.18 37.45 -1.44
C TYR A 155 -10.35 38.36 -1.09
N SER A 156 -11.58 37.83 -1.04
CA SER A 156 -12.76 38.64 -0.64
C SER A 156 -12.71 39.12 0.82
N LEU A 157 -11.97 38.39 1.68
CA LEU A 157 -11.72 38.74 3.07
C LEU A 157 -10.47 39.63 3.24
N GLY A 158 -9.81 40.02 2.16
CA GLY A 158 -8.62 40.89 2.18
C GLY A 158 -7.33 40.18 2.64
N MET A 159 -7.28 38.83 2.56
CA MET A 159 -6.05 38.06 2.72
C MET A 159 -5.45 37.72 1.37
N GLN A 160 -4.21 37.24 1.35
CA GLN A 160 -3.52 36.76 0.15
C GLN A 160 -3.16 35.27 0.30
N LEU A 161 -2.90 34.61 -0.83
CA LEU A 161 -2.68 33.17 -0.90
C LEU A 161 -1.41 32.85 -1.70
N ILE A 162 -0.60 31.92 -1.19
CA ILE A 162 0.41 31.17 -1.93
C ILE A 162 0.03 29.71 -1.86
N VAL A 163 0.02 29.01 -3.00
CA VAL A 163 -0.26 27.57 -3.05
C VAL A 163 1.04 26.81 -3.28
N THR A 164 1.37 25.88 -2.39
CA THR A 164 2.39 24.84 -2.63
C THR A 164 1.74 23.48 -2.53
N ASP A 165 1.77 22.74 -3.61
CA ASP A 165 1.06 21.46 -3.74
C ASP A 165 1.80 20.56 -4.73
N HIS A 166 1.55 19.25 -4.67
CA HIS A 166 2.10 18.27 -5.61
C HIS A 166 1.00 17.41 -6.26
N HIS A 167 -0.25 17.61 -5.89
CA HIS A 167 -1.37 16.88 -6.46
C HIS A 167 -1.62 17.25 -7.93
N GLN A 168 -2.35 16.37 -8.63
CA GLN A 168 -2.68 16.58 -10.04
C GLN A 168 -3.50 17.86 -10.25
N ILE A 169 -3.15 18.60 -11.26
CA ILE A 169 -3.77 19.88 -11.61
C ILE A 169 -5.06 19.62 -12.37
N GLY A 170 -6.13 20.34 -11.98
CA GLY A 170 -7.40 20.36 -12.72
C GLY A 170 -7.34 21.24 -13.97
N GLU A 171 -8.51 21.59 -14.52
CA GLU A 171 -8.59 22.46 -15.71
C GLU A 171 -8.12 23.90 -15.45
N ASN A 172 -8.28 24.38 -14.22
CA ASN A 172 -7.94 25.75 -13.83
C ASN A 172 -7.07 25.76 -12.58
N LEU A 173 -6.17 26.75 -12.50
CA LEU A 173 -5.40 27.04 -11.30
C LEU A 173 -6.18 27.98 -10.36
N PRO A 174 -6.02 27.84 -9.03
CA PRO A 174 -6.60 28.78 -8.07
C PRO A 174 -5.95 30.17 -8.21
N ARG A 175 -6.71 31.21 -7.88
CA ARG A 175 -6.17 32.56 -7.76
C ARG A 175 -5.22 32.64 -6.57
N ALA A 176 -3.95 32.95 -6.82
CA ALA A 176 -2.93 33.09 -5.80
C ALA A 176 -1.82 34.03 -6.26
N GLU A 177 -1.04 34.59 -5.31
CA GLU A 177 0.18 35.36 -5.60
C GLU A 177 1.23 34.49 -6.30
N ALA A 178 1.26 33.20 -5.93
CA ALA A 178 2.09 32.18 -6.57
C ALA A 178 1.41 30.80 -6.44
N VAL A 179 1.56 29.96 -7.48
CA VAL A 179 1.12 28.56 -7.46
C VAL A 179 2.32 27.70 -7.81
N ILE A 180 2.91 27.04 -6.81
CA ILE A 180 4.07 26.16 -6.95
C ILE A 180 3.55 24.72 -6.95
N ASN A 181 3.67 24.06 -8.09
CA ASN A 181 3.32 22.66 -8.23
C ASN A 181 4.20 22.01 -9.30
N PRO A 182 4.91 20.90 -9.02
CA PRO A 182 5.84 20.26 -9.95
C PRO A 182 5.16 19.73 -11.22
N HIS A 183 3.85 19.45 -11.18
CA HIS A 183 3.11 18.93 -12.32
C HIS A 183 2.62 19.99 -13.31
N ARG A 184 2.89 21.26 -13.09
CA ARG A 184 2.59 22.31 -14.05
C ARG A 184 3.38 22.11 -15.35
N GLU A 185 2.71 22.26 -16.48
CA GLU A 185 3.32 22.08 -17.80
C GLU A 185 4.40 23.15 -18.11
N ASP A 186 4.27 24.35 -17.53
CA ASP A 186 5.15 25.49 -17.71
C ASP A 186 6.38 25.50 -16.78
N ASN A 187 6.62 24.41 -16.03
CA ASN A 187 7.84 24.22 -15.26
C ASN A 187 9.03 23.84 -16.15
N GLU A 188 10.23 24.28 -15.75
CA GLU A 188 11.51 23.89 -16.36
C GLU A 188 12.20 22.74 -15.60
N ILE A 189 11.67 22.33 -14.44
CA ILE A 189 12.22 21.24 -13.64
C ILE A 189 11.95 19.88 -14.32
N GLU A 190 12.97 19.02 -14.38
CA GLU A 190 12.86 17.69 -14.99
C GLU A 190 12.24 16.66 -14.05
N PHE A 191 12.72 16.61 -12.79
CA PHE A 191 12.18 15.73 -11.78
C PHE A 191 10.94 16.36 -11.14
N ARG A 192 9.81 15.67 -11.19
CA ARG A 192 8.49 16.21 -10.78
C ARG A 192 7.80 15.44 -9.65
N ASP A 193 8.33 14.29 -9.27
CA ASP A 193 7.69 13.37 -8.33
C ASP A 193 8.03 13.72 -6.87
N PHE A 194 7.95 15.00 -6.51
CA PHE A 194 8.08 15.44 -5.12
C PHE A 194 6.77 15.18 -4.34
N ALA A 195 6.90 14.86 -3.05
CA ALA A 195 5.82 14.98 -2.08
C ALA A 195 5.58 16.46 -1.72
N GLY A 196 4.49 16.79 -1.04
CA GLY A 196 4.21 18.15 -0.59
C GLY A 196 5.34 18.73 0.26
N VAL A 197 5.93 17.92 1.15
CA VAL A 197 7.11 18.32 1.94
C VAL A 197 8.34 18.59 1.08
N GLY A 198 8.50 17.89 -0.04
CA GLY A 198 9.56 18.14 -1.00
C GLY A 198 9.39 19.50 -1.70
N VAL A 199 8.15 19.88 -2.04
CA VAL A 199 7.81 21.18 -2.59
C VAL A 199 8.04 22.29 -1.55
N ALA A 200 7.62 22.05 -0.29
CA ALA A 200 7.88 22.96 0.83
C ALA A 200 9.39 23.15 1.08
N PHE A 201 10.17 22.08 0.98
CA PHE A 201 11.63 22.14 1.07
C PHE A 201 12.26 22.95 -0.09
N LYS A 202 11.78 22.80 -1.32
CA LYS A 202 12.21 23.63 -2.46
C LYS A 202 11.91 25.12 -2.23
N LEU A 203 10.77 25.44 -1.62
CA LEU A 203 10.45 26.82 -1.23
C LEU A 203 11.41 27.34 -0.15
N ALA A 204 11.72 26.53 0.86
CA ALA A 204 12.72 26.87 1.87
C ALA A 204 14.10 27.10 1.24
N CYS A 205 14.52 26.25 0.31
CA CYS A 205 15.78 26.45 -0.45
C CYS A 205 15.78 27.75 -1.27
N ALA A 206 14.65 28.18 -1.80
CA ALA A 206 14.56 29.42 -2.56
C ALA A 206 14.58 30.67 -1.67
N LEU A 207 14.15 30.56 -0.43
CA LEU A 207 14.16 31.63 0.58
C LEU A 207 15.50 31.72 1.32
N TYR A 208 16.27 30.64 1.36
CA TYR A 208 17.57 30.57 2.03
C TYR A 208 18.69 31.10 1.13
N ASP A 209 19.52 32.01 1.65
CA ASP A 209 20.67 32.58 0.94
C ASP A 209 21.96 31.81 1.31
N GLY A 210 21.94 30.49 1.10
CA GLY A 210 23.06 29.59 1.39
C GLY A 210 23.00 28.29 0.60
N ASP A 211 23.81 27.33 0.99
CA ASP A 211 23.88 26.04 0.32
C ASP A 211 22.74 25.11 0.76
N VAL A 212 22.25 24.28 -0.17
CA VAL A 212 21.17 23.32 0.11
C VAL A 212 21.58 22.28 1.17
N GLU A 213 22.85 22.00 1.28
CA GLU A 213 23.46 21.09 2.25
C GLU A 213 23.18 21.52 3.68
N ASP A 214 23.22 22.83 3.98
CA ASP A 214 22.89 23.37 5.30
C ASP A 214 21.44 23.07 5.68
N LEU A 215 20.51 23.25 4.72
CA LEU A 215 19.09 22.94 4.94
C LEU A 215 18.81 21.43 5.05
N LEU A 216 19.63 20.61 4.39
CA LEU A 216 19.54 19.15 4.55
C LEU A 216 19.97 18.72 5.96
N GLU A 217 21.00 19.33 6.54
CA GLU A 217 21.41 19.07 7.92
C GLU A 217 20.33 19.47 8.93
N ASP A 218 19.52 20.50 8.62
CA ASP A 218 18.48 20.97 9.50
C ASP A 218 17.11 20.30 9.27
N TYR A 219 16.72 19.95 8.04
CA TYR A 219 15.33 19.61 7.72
C TYR A 219 15.13 18.29 6.97
N ALA A 220 16.21 17.58 6.58
CA ALA A 220 16.08 16.35 5.79
C ALA A 220 15.29 15.26 6.52
N ASP A 221 15.23 15.26 7.84
CA ASP A 221 14.42 14.33 8.62
C ASP A 221 12.91 14.53 8.39
N TYR A 222 12.41 15.78 8.36
CA TYR A 222 11.03 16.08 8.02
C TYR A 222 10.71 15.67 6.58
N VAL A 223 11.56 16.09 5.62
CA VAL A 223 11.36 15.77 4.21
C VAL A 223 11.37 14.26 3.98
N THR A 224 12.24 13.53 4.69
CA THR A 224 12.30 12.06 4.63
C THR A 224 11.00 11.41 5.10
N ILE A 225 10.46 11.86 6.24
CA ILE A 225 9.24 11.26 6.82
C ILE A 225 8.04 11.50 5.90
N GLY A 226 7.85 12.72 5.39
CA GLY A 226 6.73 13.02 4.47
C GLY A 226 6.88 12.31 3.13
N THR A 227 8.07 12.36 2.50
CA THR A 227 8.36 11.68 1.23
C THR A 227 8.08 10.17 1.30
N ILE A 228 8.48 9.52 2.40
CA ILE A 228 8.18 8.09 2.62
C ILE A 228 6.69 7.89 2.92
N GLY A 229 6.08 8.79 3.69
CA GLY A 229 4.67 8.73 4.11
C GLY A 229 3.71 8.85 2.95
N ASP A 230 4.00 9.71 1.98
CA ASP A 230 3.20 9.91 0.76
C ASP A 230 3.50 8.88 -0.34
N MET A 231 4.53 8.05 -0.14
CA MET A 231 4.87 6.95 -1.07
C MET A 231 5.28 7.42 -2.48
N VAL A 232 5.83 8.63 -2.63
CA VAL A 232 6.40 9.09 -3.91
C VAL A 232 7.69 8.34 -4.27
N PRO A 233 8.12 8.35 -5.55
CA PRO A 233 9.33 7.65 -6.02
C PRO A 233 10.58 8.00 -5.22
N LEU A 234 11.29 7.00 -4.70
CA LEU A 234 12.61 7.19 -4.04
C LEU A 234 13.74 7.16 -5.08
N LEU A 235 13.68 8.09 -6.02
CA LEU A 235 14.62 8.30 -7.10
C LEU A 235 15.13 9.75 -7.08
N ASN A 236 16.21 10.02 -7.79
CA ASN A 236 16.78 11.37 -7.98
C ASN A 236 16.91 12.14 -6.65
N GLU A 237 16.38 13.37 -6.58
CA GLU A 237 16.47 14.23 -5.40
C GLU A 237 15.79 13.63 -4.17
N ASN A 238 14.61 12.98 -4.32
CA ASN A 238 13.93 12.32 -3.22
C ASN A 238 14.84 11.27 -2.57
N ARG A 239 15.56 10.49 -3.39
CA ARG A 239 16.49 9.48 -2.88
C ARG A 239 17.65 10.12 -2.09
N ALA A 240 18.24 11.19 -2.61
CA ALA A 240 19.34 11.88 -1.94
C ALA A 240 18.88 12.50 -0.61
N ILE A 241 17.72 13.17 -0.59
CA ILE A 241 17.15 13.75 0.62
C ILE A 241 16.85 12.63 1.65
N VAL A 242 16.25 11.52 1.22
CA VAL A 242 15.93 10.40 2.12
C VAL A 242 17.19 9.74 2.67
N LYS A 243 18.28 9.64 1.91
CA LYS A 243 19.58 9.19 2.45
C LYS A 243 20.09 10.13 3.56
N ALA A 244 20.07 11.44 3.30
CA ALA A 244 20.49 12.46 4.27
C ALA A 244 19.61 12.42 5.53
N GLY A 245 18.28 12.40 5.38
CA GLY A 245 17.37 12.41 6.51
C GLY A 245 17.37 11.10 7.30
N LEU A 246 17.55 9.94 6.68
CA LEU A 246 17.75 8.68 7.43
C LEU A 246 19.03 8.72 8.26
N LYS A 247 20.09 9.33 7.75
CA LYS A 247 21.31 9.58 8.54
C LYS A 247 20.97 10.46 9.75
N LEU A 248 20.29 11.57 9.54
CA LEU A 248 19.88 12.51 10.59
C LEU A 248 18.98 11.82 11.64
N ILE A 249 17.94 11.11 11.22
CA ILE A 249 17.02 10.33 12.09
C ILE A 249 17.79 9.34 12.98
N ASN A 250 18.93 8.82 12.52
CA ASN A 250 19.71 7.84 13.24
C ASN A 250 20.85 8.41 14.09
N THR A 251 21.27 9.64 13.85
CA THR A 251 22.43 10.26 14.54
C THR A 251 22.06 11.47 15.36
N ASP A 252 21.23 12.38 14.83
CA ASP A 252 20.94 13.70 15.41
C ASP A 252 19.51 14.15 15.09
N ALA A 253 18.54 13.26 15.32
CA ALA A 253 17.14 13.57 15.07
C ALA A 253 16.61 14.68 15.98
N LYS A 254 15.70 15.53 15.46
CA LYS A 254 14.98 16.50 16.26
C LYS A 254 14.28 15.85 17.46
N ILE A 255 14.11 16.61 18.51
CA ILE A 255 13.56 16.13 19.80
C ILE A 255 12.25 15.37 19.60
N GLY A 256 11.31 15.92 18.83
CA GLY A 256 10.03 15.28 18.55
C GLY A 256 10.15 13.96 17.78
N ILE A 257 11.05 13.89 16.79
CA ILE A 257 11.31 12.66 16.02
C ILE A 257 12.01 11.62 16.89
N SER A 258 12.97 12.04 17.73
CA SER A 258 13.64 11.16 18.68
C SER A 258 12.67 10.55 19.68
N ALA A 259 11.74 11.35 20.23
CA ALA A 259 10.69 10.89 21.13
C ALA A 259 9.75 9.91 20.43
N LEU A 260 9.33 10.23 19.19
CA LEU A 260 8.48 9.34 18.39
C LEU A 260 9.17 8.01 18.07
N LYS A 261 10.47 8.03 17.71
CA LYS A 261 11.27 6.84 17.51
C LYS A 261 11.33 5.96 18.77
N LYS A 262 11.54 6.56 19.94
CA LYS A 262 11.53 5.83 21.23
C LYS A 262 10.17 5.20 21.52
N SER A 263 9.05 5.89 21.26
CA SER A 263 7.68 5.39 21.51
C SER A 263 7.33 4.15 20.69
N THR A 264 8.04 3.87 19.60
CA THR A 264 7.82 2.66 18.78
C THR A 264 8.21 1.38 19.49
N ASN A 265 9.04 1.45 20.54
CA ASN A 265 9.65 0.30 21.22
C ASN A 265 10.41 -0.63 20.26
N SER A 266 10.89 -0.11 19.12
CA SER A 266 11.65 -0.86 18.14
C SER A 266 12.99 -1.29 18.72
N LYS A 267 13.43 -2.50 18.38
CA LYS A 267 14.76 -3.00 18.70
C LYS A 267 15.80 -2.69 17.62
N ALA A 268 15.41 -1.99 16.58
CA ALA A 268 16.32 -1.57 15.52
C ALA A 268 17.29 -0.51 16.06
N GLU A 269 18.59 -0.75 15.92
CA GLU A 269 19.63 0.24 16.26
C GLU A 269 19.58 1.42 15.27
N HIS A 270 19.32 1.12 14.00
CA HIS A 270 19.18 2.09 12.92
C HIS A 270 17.85 1.90 12.22
N PHE A 271 17.11 2.99 12.01
CA PHE A 271 15.87 3.00 11.24
C PHE A 271 16.20 3.09 9.75
N SER A 272 15.65 2.14 9.00
CA SER A 272 15.62 2.16 7.54
C SER A 272 14.41 2.93 7.03
N ALA A 273 14.32 3.17 5.72
CA ALA A 273 13.11 3.73 5.10
C ALA A 273 11.87 2.86 5.39
N THR A 274 12.03 1.53 5.45
CA THR A 274 10.96 0.61 5.85
C THR A 274 10.51 0.83 7.30
N ASP A 275 11.45 1.08 8.23
CA ASP A 275 11.09 1.37 9.62
C ASP A 275 10.35 2.70 9.74
N VAL A 276 10.77 3.74 9.00
CA VAL A 276 10.04 5.01 8.93
C VAL A 276 8.63 4.78 8.39
N ALA A 277 8.47 4.07 7.27
CA ALA A 277 7.18 3.79 6.64
C ALA A 277 6.20 3.03 7.54
N PHE A 278 6.69 2.08 8.34
CA PHE A 278 5.81 1.19 9.14
C PHE A 278 5.78 1.51 10.64
N GLN A 279 6.70 2.34 11.14
CA GLN A 279 6.74 2.67 12.56
C GLN A 279 6.53 4.16 12.85
N ILE A 280 7.06 5.07 12.04
CA ILE A 280 6.92 6.53 12.24
C ILE A 280 5.65 7.05 11.54
N CYS A 281 5.55 6.92 10.21
CA CYS A 281 4.43 7.45 9.42
C CYS A 281 3.04 7.00 9.92
N PRO A 282 2.81 5.72 10.34
CA PRO A 282 1.50 5.32 10.83
C PRO A 282 1.07 6.01 12.11
N ARG A 283 1.99 6.41 12.99
CA ARG A 283 1.70 7.15 14.22
C ARG A 283 1.28 8.59 13.92
N ILE A 284 1.98 9.25 13.01
CA ILE A 284 1.61 10.58 12.52
C ILE A 284 0.23 10.53 11.85
N ASN A 285 0.04 9.58 10.93
CA ASN A 285 -1.22 9.38 10.23
C ASN A 285 -2.40 9.01 11.16
N ALA A 286 -2.14 8.37 12.30
CA ALA A 286 -3.18 7.98 13.24
C ALA A 286 -3.87 9.20 13.86
N ALA A 287 -3.13 10.26 14.19
CA ALA A 287 -3.69 11.49 14.70
C ALA A 287 -4.76 12.06 13.77
N GLY A 288 -4.44 12.25 12.49
CA GLY A 288 -5.38 12.76 11.48
C GLY A 288 -6.53 11.80 11.14
N ARG A 289 -6.43 10.51 11.50
CA ARG A 289 -7.51 9.53 11.29
C ARG A 289 -8.46 9.41 12.46
N MET A 290 -7.95 9.56 13.68
CA MET A 290 -8.70 9.29 14.91
C MET A 290 -9.20 10.58 15.58
N ASP A 291 -8.44 11.68 15.52
CA ASP A 291 -8.80 12.97 16.14
C ASP A 291 -8.27 14.14 15.29
N THR A 292 -7.21 14.81 15.72
CA THR A 292 -6.62 15.98 15.05
C THR A 292 -5.12 15.82 14.83
N ALA A 293 -4.65 16.15 13.63
CA ALA A 293 -3.24 16.09 13.28
C ALA A 293 -2.38 17.17 13.97
N ASN A 294 -2.99 18.15 14.65
CA ASN A 294 -2.25 19.18 15.38
C ASN A 294 -1.27 18.59 16.40
N LEU A 295 -1.66 17.49 17.09
CA LEU A 295 -0.77 16.80 18.03
C LEU A 295 0.55 16.36 17.37
N ALA A 296 0.48 15.95 16.10
CA ALA A 296 1.67 15.51 15.36
C ALA A 296 2.56 16.70 14.96
N VAL A 297 1.99 17.82 14.49
CA VAL A 297 2.76 19.05 14.22
C VAL A 297 3.40 19.55 15.50
N ASP A 298 2.63 19.66 16.59
CA ASP A 298 3.12 20.06 17.90
C ASP A 298 4.24 19.20 18.46
N LEU A 299 4.23 17.88 18.16
CA LEU A 299 5.32 16.99 18.52
C LEU A 299 6.57 17.28 17.68
N LEU A 300 6.41 17.38 16.36
CA LEU A 300 7.52 17.56 15.45
C LEU A 300 8.26 18.89 15.69
N THR A 301 7.53 19.94 16.06
CA THR A 301 8.08 21.27 16.35
C THR A 301 8.46 21.49 17.83
N CYS A 302 8.35 20.44 18.68
CA CYS A 302 8.62 20.55 20.11
C CYS A 302 10.11 20.64 20.40
N GLU A 303 10.50 21.60 21.25
CA GLU A 303 11.90 21.81 21.71
C GLU A 303 12.15 21.29 23.13
N ASP A 304 11.12 20.80 23.83
CA ASP A 304 11.22 20.26 25.18
C ASP A 304 11.10 18.73 25.18
N ASN A 305 12.06 18.05 25.79
CA ASN A 305 12.12 16.58 25.80
C ASN A 305 10.95 15.92 26.54
N GLU A 306 10.53 16.45 27.70
CA GLU A 306 9.46 15.85 28.50
C GLU A 306 8.11 16.00 27.80
N ILE A 307 7.88 17.17 27.21
CA ILE A 307 6.67 17.46 26.43
C ILE A 307 6.64 16.60 25.17
N ALA A 308 7.78 16.42 24.49
CA ALA A 308 7.86 15.58 23.31
C ALA A 308 7.62 14.10 23.63
N GLU A 309 8.19 13.57 24.71
CA GLU A 309 7.94 12.19 25.14
C GLU A 309 6.44 11.98 25.48
N TYR A 310 5.81 12.91 26.15
CA TYR A 310 4.36 12.87 26.43
C TYR A 310 3.53 12.87 25.13
N LYS A 311 3.80 13.79 24.19
CA LYS A 311 3.08 13.87 22.91
C LYS A 311 3.31 12.64 22.04
N ALA A 312 4.53 12.10 22.00
CA ALA A 312 4.84 10.88 21.28
C ALA A 312 4.08 9.66 21.82
N GLU A 313 3.91 9.58 23.15
CA GLU A 313 3.09 8.52 23.75
C GLU A 313 1.61 8.67 23.40
N GLN A 314 1.08 9.90 23.35
CA GLN A 314 -0.31 10.13 22.90
C GLN A 314 -0.49 9.65 21.43
N LEU A 315 0.43 9.97 20.51
CA LEU A 315 0.38 9.47 19.14
C LEU A 315 0.48 7.93 19.06
N ASN A 316 1.27 7.32 19.94
CA ASN A 316 1.36 5.87 20.03
C ASN A 316 0.04 5.24 20.52
N LEU A 317 -0.64 5.87 21.46
CA LEU A 317 -1.98 5.45 21.93
C LEU A 317 -3.02 5.56 20.81
N GLU A 318 -3.03 6.69 20.08
CA GLU A 318 -3.93 6.86 18.92
C GLU A 318 -3.69 5.80 17.85
N ASN A 319 -2.43 5.48 17.55
CA ASN A 319 -2.08 4.42 16.61
C ASN A 319 -2.51 3.03 17.12
N THR A 320 -2.38 2.78 18.42
CA THR A 320 -2.86 1.53 19.04
C THR A 320 -4.38 1.42 18.93
N HIS A 321 -5.10 2.49 19.27
CA HIS A 321 -6.55 2.53 19.13
C HIS A 321 -7.02 2.33 17.68
N ARG A 322 -6.35 2.95 16.72
CA ARG A 322 -6.61 2.71 15.30
C ARG A 322 -6.47 1.23 14.92
N HIS A 323 -5.42 0.54 15.42
CA HIS A 323 -5.23 -0.90 15.18
C HIS A 323 -6.33 -1.75 15.80
N GLU A 324 -6.81 -1.42 17.00
CA GLU A 324 -7.93 -2.11 17.65
C GLU A 324 -9.22 -1.97 16.84
N VAL A 325 -9.50 -0.77 16.34
CA VAL A 325 -10.66 -0.51 15.48
C VAL A 325 -10.54 -1.28 14.16
N GLU A 326 -9.35 -1.31 13.55
CA GLU A 326 -9.04 -2.04 12.33
C GLU A 326 -9.26 -3.56 12.53
N GLU A 327 -8.66 -4.17 13.56
CA GLU A 327 -8.81 -5.60 13.87
C GLU A 327 -10.30 -5.98 14.10
N LYS A 328 -11.07 -5.11 14.75
CA LYS A 328 -12.50 -5.31 14.97
C LYS A 328 -13.29 -5.31 13.66
N ILE A 329 -13.03 -4.34 12.77
CA ILE A 329 -13.69 -4.25 11.47
C ILE A 329 -13.30 -5.44 10.60
N ASP A 330 -12.01 -5.79 10.52
CA ASP A 330 -11.53 -6.92 9.71
C ASP A 330 -12.16 -8.26 10.17
N LYS A 331 -12.32 -8.45 11.48
CA LYS A 331 -13.01 -9.62 12.04
C LYS A 331 -14.47 -9.67 11.64
N ASP A 332 -15.20 -8.58 11.76
CA ASP A 332 -16.60 -8.49 11.38
C ASP A 332 -16.78 -8.73 9.86
N ILE A 333 -15.92 -8.13 9.02
CA ILE A 333 -15.89 -8.39 7.59
C ILE A 333 -15.68 -9.87 7.28
N ALA A 334 -14.75 -10.52 7.96
CA ALA A 334 -14.49 -11.94 7.78
C ALA A 334 -15.72 -12.81 8.12
N GLU A 335 -16.46 -12.48 9.19
CA GLU A 335 -17.70 -13.15 9.56
C GLU A 335 -18.81 -12.93 8.53
N ILE A 336 -19.00 -11.70 8.03
CA ILE A 336 -19.98 -11.38 6.98
C ILE A 336 -19.66 -12.17 5.71
N MET A 337 -18.40 -12.18 5.27
CA MET A 337 -17.99 -12.87 4.04
C MET A 337 -18.08 -14.39 4.15
N ALA A 338 -17.85 -14.97 5.35
CA ALA A 338 -17.99 -16.40 5.59
C ALA A 338 -19.46 -16.87 5.48
N ASN A 339 -20.40 -15.99 5.84
CA ASN A 339 -21.85 -16.30 5.85
C ASN A 339 -22.54 -16.03 4.50
N ASP A 340 -21.91 -15.32 3.55
CA ASP A 340 -22.48 -15.04 2.22
C ASP A 340 -21.56 -15.55 1.10
N ARG A 341 -21.97 -16.63 0.45
CA ARG A 341 -21.24 -17.26 -0.66
C ARG A 341 -21.10 -16.38 -1.90
N ALA A 342 -21.92 -15.34 -2.06
CA ALA A 342 -21.82 -14.45 -3.20
C ALA A 342 -20.42 -13.80 -3.27
N TYR A 343 -19.74 -13.55 -2.14
CA TYR A 343 -18.38 -13.02 -2.11
C TYR A 343 -17.34 -13.92 -2.80
N GLN A 344 -17.58 -15.23 -2.87
CA GLN A 344 -16.67 -16.14 -3.60
C GLN A 344 -16.71 -15.87 -5.11
N THR A 345 -17.89 -15.51 -5.65
CA THR A 345 -18.11 -15.26 -7.09
C THR A 345 -18.06 -13.79 -7.47
N ASP A 346 -18.22 -12.87 -6.52
CA ASP A 346 -18.12 -11.45 -6.74
C ASP A 346 -16.72 -11.07 -7.24
N ARG A 347 -16.67 -10.20 -8.23
CA ARG A 347 -15.43 -9.68 -8.83
C ARG A 347 -14.90 -8.48 -8.06
N VAL A 348 -15.81 -7.69 -7.49
CA VAL A 348 -15.55 -6.58 -6.59
C VAL A 348 -16.16 -6.93 -5.25
N ILE A 349 -15.35 -6.97 -4.20
CA ILE A 349 -15.82 -7.19 -2.84
C ILE A 349 -16.48 -5.89 -2.36
N VAL A 350 -17.75 -5.96 -1.94
CA VAL A 350 -18.47 -4.82 -1.35
C VAL A 350 -19.02 -5.27 -0.02
N VAL A 351 -18.45 -4.79 1.07
CA VAL A 351 -18.88 -5.13 2.44
C VAL A 351 -19.30 -3.87 3.18
N ALA A 352 -20.38 -3.93 3.92
CA ALA A 352 -20.89 -2.83 4.71
C ALA A 352 -21.14 -3.27 6.16
N GLY A 353 -20.85 -2.39 7.11
CA GLY A 353 -21.11 -2.61 8.53
C GLY A 353 -21.47 -1.31 9.24
N HIS A 354 -22.19 -1.46 10.36
CA HIS A 354 -22.59 -0.33 11.19
C HIS A 354 -21.42 0.17 12.03
N ASN A 355 -21.31 1.49 12.13
CA ASN A 355 -20.31 2.18 12.96
C ASN A 355 -18.86 1.86 12.59
N TYR A 356 -18.58 1.48 11.33
CA TYR A 356 -17.22 1.38 10.84
C TYR A 356 -16.61 2.77 10.73
N HIS A 357 -15.47 2.97 11.36
CA HIS A 357 -14.82 4.27 11.44
C HIS A 357 -14.32 4.75 10.06
N LYS A 358 -14.77 5.92 9.60
CA LYS A 358 -14.48 6.49 8.27
C LYS A 358 -12.98 6.61 7.98
N GLY A 359 -12.15 6.89 9.00
CA GLY A 359 -10.69 6.96 8.88
C GLY A 359 -10.00 5.62 8.70
N VAL A 360 -10.67 4.48 8.97
CA VAL A 360 -10.09 3.14 9.01
C VAL A 360 -10.55 2.25 7.86
N ILE A 361 -11.79 2.43 7.35
CA ILE A 361 -12.36 1.57 6.29
C ILE A 361 -11.47 1.46 5.04
N GLY A 362 -10.68 2.49 4.70
CA GLY A 362 -9.75 2.45 3.58
C GLY A 362 -8.57 1.51 3.79
N ILE A 363 -8.14 1.31 5.05
CA ILE A 363 -7.11 0.34 5.42
C ILE A 363 -7.67 -1.07 5.29
N CYS A 364 -8.88 -1.31 5.82
CA CYS A 364 -9.55 -2.61 5.69
C CYS A 364 -9.81 -2.97 4.22
N ALA A 365 -10.18 -1.99 3.37
CA ALA A 365 -10.31 -2.23 1.93
C ALA A 365 -8.98 -2.67 1.28
N ALA A 366 -7.85 -2.04 1.67
CA ALA A 366 -6.52 -2.45 1.19
C ALA A 366 -6.15 -3.86 1.66
N HIS A 367 -6.48 -4.24 2.90
CA HIS A 367 -6.29 -5.61 3.41
C HIS A 367 -7.07 -6.64 2.60
N LEU A 368 -8.32 -6.33 2.24
CA LEU A 368 -9.12 -7.23 1.38
C LEU A 368 -8.49 -7.41 -0.01
N VAL A 369 -7.96 -6.32 -0.59
CA VAL A 369 -7.24 -6.40 -1.88
C VAL A 369 -6.01 -7.30 -1.76
N GLU A 370 -5.22 -7.15 -0.69
CA GLU A 370 -4.04 -7.98 -0.45
C GLU A 370 -4.39 -9.47 -0.27
N LEU A 371 -5.44 -9.77 0.50
CA LEU A 371 -5.87 -11.14 0.81
C LEU A 371 -6.49 -11.86 -0.39
N TYR A 372 -7.35 -11.15 -1.14
CA TYR A 372 -8.18 -11.77 -2.18
C TYR A 372 -7.74 -11.47 -3.59
N SER A 373 -6.81 -10.53 -3.81
CA SER A 373 -6.40 -10.00 -5.13
C SER A 373 -7.61 -9.60 -6.00
N LYS A 374 -8.59 -8.96 -5.36
CA LYS A 374 -9.80 -8.41 -5.97
C LYS A 374 -9.96 -6.94 -5.55
N PRO A 375 -10.54 -6.08 -6.40
CA PRO A 375 -10.99 -4.77 -5.93
C PRO A 375 -11.94 -4.92 -4.75
N ALA A 376 -11.82 -4.03 -3.75
CA ALA A 376 -12.61 -4.09 -2.54
C ALA A 376 -13.11 -2.71 -2.12
N ILE A 377 -14.33 -2.67 -1.61
CA ILE A 377 -15.02 -1.50 -1.10
C ILE A 377 -15.56 -1.85 0.29
N VAL A 378 -15.14 -1.08 1.29
CA VAL A 378 -15.65 -1.19 2.65
C VAL A 378 -16.49 0.04 2.96
N ILE A 379 -17.71 -0.18 3.44
CA ILE A 379 -18.71 0.86 3.67
C ILE A 379 -19.05 0.92 5.17
N GLY A 380 -18.91 2.09 5.77
CA GLY A 380 -19.38 2.37 7.11
C GLY A 380 -20.75 3.04 7.07
N ILE A 381 -21.70 2.55 7.86
CA ILE A 381 -23.05 3.08 8.01
C ILE A 381 -23.14 3.79 9.35
N ASP A 382 -23.54 5.07 9.35
CA ASP A 382 -23.78 5.84 10.55
C ASP A 382 -25.20 5.61 11.12
N ASP A 383 -25.46 6.16 12.30
CA ASP A 383 -26.77 6.01 13.00
C ASP A 383 -27.91 6.73 12.28
N GLU A 384 -27.60 7.65 11.36
CA GLU A 384 -28.56 8.41 10.53
C GLU A 384 -28.89 7.68 9.23
N GLY A 385 -28.20 6.56 8.94
CA GLY A 385 -28.39 5.75 7.74
C GLY A 385 -27.65 6.28 6.52
N ASN A 386 -26.69 7.21 6.70
CA ASN A 386 -25.76 7.57 5.64
C ASN A 386 -24.65 6.52 5.57
N ALA A 387 -24.24 6.20 4.37
CA ALA A 387 -23.19 5.22 4.13
C ALA A 387 -21.99 5.90 3.43
N THR A 388 -20.81 5.76 4.02
CA THR A 388 -19.55 6.25 3.45
C THR A 388 -18.68 5.06 3.10
N GLY A 389 -18.22 4.98 1.85
CA GLY A 389 -17.38 3.90 1.36
C GLY A 389 -15.98 4.35 0.99
N SER A 390 -15.02 3.47 1.23
CA SER A 390 -13.66 3.60 0.72
C SER A 390 -13.29 2.39 -0.13
N ALA A 391 -12.81 2.64 -1.32
CA ALA A 391 -12.47 1.64 -2.34
C ALA A 391 -10.96 1.54 -2.53
N ARG A 392 -10.47 0.33 -2.76
CA ARG A 392 -9.11 0.03 -3.21
C ARG A 392 -9.18 -0.97 -4.36
N SER A 393 -8.24 -0.88 -5.28
CA SER A 393 -8.22 -1.69 -6.49
C SER A 393 -6.94 -2.49 -6.67
N ILE A 394 -6.95 -3.26 -7.73
CA ILE A 394 -5.81 -4.02 -8.25
C ILE A 394 -5.35 -3.42 -9.57
N ASP A 395 -4.09 -3.60 -9.91
CA ASP A 395 -3.57 -3.17 -11.21
C ASP A 395 -4.40 -3.74 -12.35
N GLY A 396 -4.71 -2.88 -13.33
CA GLY A 396 -5.52 -3.22 -14.49
C GLY A 396 -7.04 -3.21 -14.28
N PHE A 397 -7.55 -2.84 -13.08
CA PHE A 397 -8.97 -2.60 -12.85
C PHE A 397 -9.21 -1.17 -12.38
N ASN A 398 -9.92 -0.37 -13.17
CA ASN A 398 -10.25 1.02 -12.82
C ASN A 398 -11.48 1.06 -11.89
N ILE A 399 -11.24 1.22 -10.58
CA ILE A 399 -12.32 1.26 -9.57
C ILE A 399 -13.12 2.56 -9.67
N PHE A 400 -12.51 3.66 -10.10
CA PHE A 400 -13.18 4.93 -10.25
C PHE A 400 -14.23 4.88 -11.37
N GLU A 401 -13.91 4.30 -12.54
CA GLU A 401 -14.89 4.07 -13.60
C GLU A 401 -16.03 3.15 -13.15
N ALA A 402 -15.71 2.10 -12.40
CA ALA A 402 -16.71 1.18 -11.86
C ALA A 402 -17.69 1.90 -10.92
N ILE A 403 -17.19 2.77 -10.03
CA ILE A 403 -18.00 3.58 -9.13
C ILE A 403 -18.80 4.62 -9.91
N SER A 404 -18.18 5.31 -10.87
CA SER A 404 -18.83 6.32 -11.73
C SER A 404 -20.02 5.74 -12.50
N SER A 405 -19.98 4.46 -12.89
CA SER A 405 -21.12 3.76 -13.52
C SER A 405 -22.36 3.64 -12.63
N CYS A 406 -22.23 3.94 -11.35
CA CYS A 406 -23.31 3.92 -10.35
C CYS A 406 -23.68 5.32 -9.85
N SER A 407 -23.22 6.40 -10.52
CA SER A 407 -23.34 7.80 -10.07
C SER A 407 -24.74 8.23 -9.67
N ASP A 408 -25.78 7.68 -10.32
CA ASP A 408 -27.19 8.01 -10.07
C ASP A 408 -27.72 7.53 -8.69
N ILE A 409 -27.04 6.64 -8.00
CA ILE A 409 -27.38 6.16 -6.65
C ILE A 409 -26.37 6.60 -5.59
N LEU A 410 -25.36 7.37 -5.97
CA LEU A 410 -24.36 7.93 -5.08
C LEU A 410 -24.69 9.38 -4.72
N THR A 411 -24.40 9.78 -3.49
CA THR A 411 -24.53 11.17 -3.05
C THR A 411 -23.33 12.02 -3.48
N HIS A 412 -22.16 11.42 -3.46
CA HIS A 412 -20.90 11.97 -3.94
C HIS A 412 -19.90 10.84 -4.20
N PHE A 413 -18.93 11.07 -5.05
CA PHE A 413 -17.78 10.15 -5.25
C PHE A 413 -16.60 10.91 -5.84
N GLY A 414 -15.41 10.36 -5.64
CA GLY A 414 -14.15 10.90 -6.17
C GLY A 414 -13.01 9.92 -6.00
N GLY A 415 -11.92 10.11 -6.76
CA GLY A 415 -10.76 9.27 -6.64
C GLY A 415 -10.05 9.00 -7.97
N HIS A 416 -9.23 7.96 -7.96
CA HIS A 416 -8.34 7.54 -9.04
C HIS A 416 -8.52 6.04 -9.36
N PRO A 417 -7.89 5.51 -10.42
CA PRO A 417 -8.06 4.10 -10.80
C PRO A 417 -7.81 3.08 -9.71
N LEU A 418 -6.93 3.35 -8.74
CA LEU A 418 -6.55 2.40 -7.68
C LEU A 418 -7.21 2.68 -6.32
N ALA A 419 -7.76 3.88 -6.10
CA ALA A 419 -8.39 4.24 -4.83
C ALA A 419 -9.50 5.28 -5.07
N ALA A 420 -10.64 5.11 -4.40
CA ALA A 420 -11.75 6.05 -4.49
C ALA A 420 -12.56 6.11 -3.19
N GLY A 421 -13.25 7.23 -2.98
CA GLY A 421 -14.23 7.43 -1.92
C GLY A 421 -15.63 7.65 -2.48
N MET A 422 -16.66 7.31 -1.71
CA MET A 422 -18.04 7.54 -2.12
C MET A 422 -19.00 7.65 -0.94
N GLY A 423 -20.15 8.28 -1.18
CA GLY A 423 -21.29 8.29 -0.27
C GLY A 423 -22.53 7.76 -0.95
N LEU A 424 -23.40 7.07 -0.19
CA LEU A 424 -24.69 6.58 -0.66
C LEU A 424 -25.66 6.39 0.52
N ASN A 425 -26.93 6.11 0.22
CA ASN A 425 -27.89 5.72 1.26
C ASN A 425 -27.79 4.23 1.57
N VAL A 426 -28.02 3.82 2.83
CA VAL A 426 -27.99 2.42 3.27
C VAL A 426 -28.89 1.52 2.42
N LYS A 427 -30.08 2.00 2.01
CA LYS A 427 -31.03 1.26 1.17
C LYS A 427 -30.50 0.90 -0.21
N ASP A 428 -29.50 1.63 -0.71
CA ASP A 428 -28.95 1.48 -2.05
C ASP A 428 -27.72 0.57 -2.09
N ILE A 429 -27.18 0.13 -0.94
CA ILE A 429 -25.96 -0.70 -0.85
C ILE A 429 -26.10 -2.01 -1.65
N ALA A 430 -27.23 -2.70 -1.52
CA ALA A 430 -27.44 -3.97 -2.23
C ALA A 430 -27.51 -3.76 -3.77
N ALA A 431 -28.15 -2.68 -4.21
CA ALA A 431 -28.20 -2.30 -5.62
C ALA A 431 -26.81 -1.91 -6.14
N PHE A 432 -26.05 -1.16 -5.35
CA PHE A 432 -24.68 -0.77 -5.66
C PHE A 432 -23.77 -2.00 -5.82
N ARG A 433 -23.77 -2.94 -4.83
CA ARG A 433 -22.99 -4.19 -4.92
C ARG A 433 -23.30 -4.96 -6.19
N LYS A 434 -24.59 -5.08 -6.54
CA LYS A 434 -25.00 -5.77 -7.76
C LYS A 434 -24.47 -5.06 -9.00
N ARG A 435 -24.69 -3.74 -9.12
CA ARG A 435 -24.34 -2.95 -10.31
C ARG A 435 -22.84 -2.90 -10.57
N ILE A 436 -22.02 -2.70 -9.54
CA ILE A 436 -20.56 -2.67 -9.70
C ILE A 436 -20.01 -4.04 -10.11
N ASN A 437 -20.61 -5.13 -9.60
CA ASN A 437 -20.24 -6.47 -10.04
C ASN A 437 -20.73 -6.77 -11.47
N ASP A 438 -21.87 -6.25 -11.89
CA ASP A 438 -22.35 -6.36 -13.27
C ASP A 438 -21.47 -5.54 -14.22
N PHE A 439 -21.02 -4.33 -13.82
CA PHE A 439 -20.01 -3.57 -14.54
C PHE A 439 -18.71 -4.40 -14.71
N ALA A 440 -18.20 -4.96 -13.63
CA ALA A 440 -16.98 -5.80 -13.67
C ALA A 440 -17.14 -7.03 -14.58
N LYS A 441 -18.32 -7.68 -14.60
CA LYS A 441 -18.60 -8.83 -15.48
C LYS A 441 -18.66 -8.44 -16.97
N ASN A 442 -19.13 -7.24 -17.26
CA ASN A 442 -19.30 -6.78 -18.63
C ASN A 442 -18.01 -6.24 -19.24
N ASN A 443 -17.27 -5.41 -18.47
CA ASN A 443 -16.09 -4.71 -18.95
C ASN A 443 -14.78 -5.52 -18.73
N TYR A 444 -14.77 -6.40 -17.72
CA TYR A 444 -13.64 -7.27 -17.40
C TYR A 444 -14.07 -8.75 -17.42
N PRO A 445 -14.39 -9.35 -18.57
CA PRO A 445 -14.79 -10.77 -18.66
C PRO A 445 -13.75 -11.70 -18.04
N VAL A 446 -12.49 -11.34 -18.18
CA VAL A 446 -11.32 -11.90 -17.48
C VAL A 446 -10.77 -10.83 -16.56
N MET A 447 -10.73 -11.10 -15.26
CA MET A 447 -10.16 -10.16 -14.29
C MET A 447 -8.64 -10.08 -14.46
N PRO A 448 -8.03 -8.91 -14.20
CA PRO A 448 -6.58 -8.76 -14.21
C PRO A 448 -5.89 -9.75 -13.26
N ILE A 449 -4.79 -10.33 -13.72
CA ILE A 449 -4.01 -11.30 -12.95
C ILE A 449 -2.93 -10.54 -12.19
N GLN A 450 -2.91 -10.68 -10.86
CA GLN A 450 -1.87 -10.08 -10.05
C GLN A 450 -0.53 -10.77 -10.29
N THR A 451 0.48 -9.97 -10.53
CA THR A 451 1.85 -10.45 -10.75
C THR A 451 2.73 -10.17 -9.53
N LEU A 452 3.75 -11.00 -9.36
CA LEU A 452 4.85 -10.76 -8.43
C LEU A 452 6.15 -10.79 -9.23
N LYS A 453 6.83 -9.64 -9.30
CA LYS A 453 8.14 -9.56 -9.95
C LYS A 453 9.17 -10.30 -9.08
N ILE A 454 9.89 -11.21 -9.70
CA ILE A 454 11.05 -11.90 -9.11
C ILE A 454 12.29 -11.32 -9.78
N ASP A 455 13.07 -10.56 -9.04
CA ASP A 455 14.27 -9.89 -9.58
C ASP A 455 15.35 -10.91 -9.95
N CYS A 456 15.51 -11.98 -9.16
CA CYS A 456 16.47 -13.04 -9.46
C CYS A 456 16.06 -14.39 -8.87
N LYS A 457 16.35 -15.48 -9.64
CA LYS A 457 16.34 -16.84 -9.09
C LYS A 457 17.63 -17.08 -8.32
N LEU A 458 17.52 -17.44 -7.04
CA LEU A 458 18.66 -17.62 -6.17
C LEU A 458 18.73 -19.05 -5.63
N SER A 459 19.93 -19.60 -5.61
CA SER A 459 20.17 -20.85 -4.91
C SER A 459 20.48 -20.57 -3.42
N PRO A 460 20.02 -21.42 -2.46
CA PRO A 460 20.35 -21.29 -1.05
C PRO A 460 21.85 -21.18 -0.74
N TYR A 461 22.72 -21.64 -1.63
CA TYR A 461 24.18 -21.53 -1.47
C TYR A 461 24.70 -20.11 -1.58
N TYR A 462 24.01 -19.24 -2.33
CA TYR A 462 24.38 -17.83 -2.50
C TYR A 462 23.81 -16.93 -1.42
N LEU A 463 23.05 -17.45 -0.46
CA LEU A 463 22.58 -16.70 0.69
C LEU A 463 23.75 -16.49 1.67
N THR A 464 24.51 -15.43 1.47
CA THR A 464 25.68 -15.04 2.27
C THR A 464 25.47 -13.67 2.88
N LEU A 465 26.19 -13.35 3.96
CA LEU A 465 26.17 -12.00 4.54
C LEU A 465 26.72 -10.96 3.56
N ASP A 466 27.73 -11.34 2.76
CA ASP A 466 28.29 -10.45 1.73
C ASP A 466 27.22 -10.03 0.72
N LEU A 467 26.40 -10.99 0.23
CA LEU A 467 25.29 -10.66 -0.64
C LEU A 467 24.37 -9.62 0.00
N VAL A 468 23.99 -9.81 1.25
CA VAL A 468 23.06 -8.89 1.92
C VAL A 468 23.70 -7.52 2.20
N ASN A 469 24.99 -7.49 2.52
CA ASN A 469 25.73 -6.23 2.67
C ASN A 469 25.80 -5.46 1.34
N ASN A 470 26.04 -6.14 0.23
CA ASN A 470 26.08 -5.50 -1.09
C ASN A 470 24.68 -4.97 -1.49
N LEU A 471 23.58 -5.64 -1.08
CA LEU A 471 22.23 -5.12 -1.31
C LEU A 471 21.96 -3.79 -0.60
N ALA A 472 22.66 -3.50 0.50
CA ALA A 472 22.53 -2.22 1.21
C ALA A 472 22.94 -1.00 0.35
N GLU A 473 23.79 -1.19 -0.67
CA GLU A 473 24.15 -0.12 -1.62
C GLU A 473 22.92 0.39 -2.42
N LEU A 474 21.89 -0.45 -2.55
CA LEU A 474 20.65 -0.07 -3.23
C LEU A 474 19.64 0.65 -2.33
N GLU A 475 19.86 0.72 -1.02
CA GLU A 475 19.00 1.46 -0.08
C GLU A 475 19.12 2.98 -0.29
N PRO A 476 18.08 3.75 0.08
CA PRO A 476 16.82 3.37 0.71
C PRO A 476 15.82 2.72 -0.25
N TYR A 477 15.10 1.70 0.24
CA TYR A 477 14.03 1.06 -0.51
C TYR A 477 12.69 1.77 -0.29
N GLY A 478 11.88 1.85 -1.32
CA GLY A 478 10.54 2.45 -1.31
C GLY A 478 9.87 2.35 -2.67
N THR A 479 8.99 3.30 -2.98
CA THR A 479 8.31 3.39 -4.28
C THR A 479 9.35 3.56 -5.39
N ASP A 480 9.17 2.86 -6.49
CA ASP A 480 10.06 2.76 -7.67
C ASP A 480 11.50 2.28 -7.39
N ASN A 481 11.86 2.12 -6.11
CA ASN A 481 13.07 1.43 -5.69
C ASN A 481 12.73 0.32 -4.70
N ALA A 482 11.89 -0.63 -5.11
CA ALA A 482 11.43 -1.72 -4.25
C ALA A 482 12.60 -2.62 -3.80
N GLN A 483 12.53 -3.12 -2.55
CA GLN A 483 13.47 -4.12 -2.07
C GLN A 483 13.42 -5.37 -2.96
N PRO A 484 14.58 -5.88 -3.44
CA PRO A 484 14.62 -7.02 -4.36
C PRO A 484 13.93 -8.27 -3.80
N VAL A 485 13.18 -8.94 -4.68
CA VAL A 485 12.50 -10.20 -4.38
C VAL A 485 13.22 -11.37 -5.07
N PHE A 486 13.65 -12.33 -4.28
CA PHE A 486 14.39 -13.49 -4.75
C PHE A 486 13.52 -14.74 -4.79
N GLY A 487 13.55 -15.46 -5.90
CA GLY A 487 12.89 -16.75 -6.03
C GLY A 487 13.77 -17.91 -5.57
N LEU A 488 13.37 -18.61 -4.53
CA LEU A 488 13.98 -19.84 -4.05
C LEU A 488 13.10 -21.02 -4.48
N TYR A 489 13.56 -21.84 -5.41
CA TYR A 489 12.75 -22.86 -6.07
C TYR A 489 13.11 -24.26 -5.64
N ASN A 490 12.09 -25.14 -5.51
CA ASN A 490 12.22 -26.55 -5.19
C ASN A 490 12.95 -26.80 -3.86
N LEU A 491 12.47 -26.18 -2.78
CA LEU A 491 12.93 -26.43 -1.42
C LEU A 491 11.99 -27.40 -0.71
N THR A 492 12.54 -28.41 -0.05
CA THR A 492 11.75 -29.33 0.79
C THR A 492 11.50 -28.70 2.15
N LEU A 493 10.24 -28.58 2.56
CA LEU A 493 9.84 -28.07 3.87
C LEU A 493 10.32 -29.03 4.97
N THR A 494 11.14 -28.54 5.88
CA THR A 494 11.71 -29.34 6.97
C THR A 494 11.11 -29.00 8.33
N ASN A 495 10.67 -27.74 8.53
CA ASN A 495 10.02 -27.32 9.77
C ASN A 495 9.13 -26.10 9.53
N VAL A 496 8.04 -26.00 10.29
CA VAL A 496 7.19 -24.82 10.39
C VAL A 496 6.70 -24.65 11.81
N ALA A 497 6.83 -23.46 12.38
CA ALA A 497 6.44 -23.15 13.75
C ALA A 497 5.82 -21.75 13.84
N ALA A 498 4.81 -21.61 14.71
CA ALA A 498 4.22 -20.32 15.04
C ALA A 498 5.19 -19.49 15.89
N ILE A 499 5.24 -18.18 15.63
CA ILE A 499 6.00 -17.18 16.39
C ILE A 499 5.14 -15.92 16.57
N GLY A 500 5.51 -15.03 17.49
CA GLY A 500 4.81 -13.76 17.72
C GLY A 500 3.34 -14.00 18.10
N ASP A 501 3.09 -14.68 19.23
CA ASP A 501 1.75 -15.03 19.74
C ASP A 501 0.86 -15.75 18.71
N GLY A 502 1.50 -16.52 17.80
CA GLY A 502 0.79 -17.29 16.78
C GLY A 502 0.46 -16.52 15.50
N LYS A 503 0.74 -15.22 15.44
CA LYS A 503 0.40 -14.34 14.30
C LYS A 503 1.35 -14.48 13.10
N HIS A 504 2.48 -15.18 13.24
CA HIS A 504 3.53 -15.30 12.22
C HIS A 504 4.09 -16.72 12.17
N LEU A 505 4.73 -17.07 11.05
CA LEU A 505 5.38 -18.38 10.88
C LEU A 505 6.89 -18.25 10.74
N LYS A 506 7.61 -19.10 11.45
CA LYS A 506 8.99 -19.45 11.16
C LYS A 506 8.99 -20.71 10.30
N ILE A 507 9.58 -20.62 9.11
CA ILE A 507 9.63 -21.68 8.12
C ILE A 507 11.08 -22.09 7.91
N GLU A 508 11.36 -23.40 7.93
CA GLU A 508 12.65 -23.94 7.54
C GLU A 508 12.48 -24.88 6.35
N ALA A 509 13.24 -24.64 5.30
CA ALA A 509 13.22 -25.49 4.10
C ALA A 509 14.64 -25.72 3.58
N ALA A 510 14.88 -26.86 2.94
CA ALA A 510 16.22 -27.24 2.51
C ALA A 510 16.25 -27.67 1.04
N LYS A 511 17.41 -27.44 0.41
CA LYS A 511 17.73 -27.94 -0.94
C LYS A 511 19.17 -28.41 -0.99
N LYS A 512 19.40 -29.65 -1.43
CA LYS A 512 20.73 -30.25 -1.57
C LYS A 512 21.59 -30.08 -0.30
N GLY A 513 21.02 -30.27 0.88
CA GLY A 513 21.72 -30.17 2.17
C GLY A 513 21.90 -28.75 2.74
N LYS A 514 21.57 -27.70 2.01
CA LYS A 514 21.57 -26.31 2.53
C LYS A 514 20.19 -25.93 3.04
N SER A 515 20.06 -25.60 4.32
CA SER A 515 18.81 -25.13 4.94
C SER A 515 18.72 -23.60 4.90
N VAL A 516 17.48 -23.10 4.70
CA VAL A 516 17.13 -21.69 4.76
C VAL A 516 16.07 -21.51 5.85
N ARG A 517 16.28 -20.53 6.72
CA ARG A 517 15.29 -20.08 7.71
C ARG A 517 14.62 -18.81 7.20
N MET A 518 13.30 -18.81 7.25
CA MET A 518 12.48 -17.74 6.71
C MET A 518 11.38 -17.39 7.71
N VAL A 519 10.88 -16.15 7.62
CA VAL A 519 9.73 -15.69 8.40
C VAL A 519 8.63 -15.27 7.46
N LYS A 520 7.41 -15.75 7.70
CA LYS A 520 6.20 -15.26 7.03
C LYS A 520 5.36 -14.51 8.05
N PHE A 521 5.24 -13.20 7.88
CA PHE A 521 4.40 -12.36 8.73
C PHE A 521 2.91 -12.52 8.38
N ARG A 522 2.04 -12.24 9.36
CA ARG A 522 0.57 -12.22 9.23
C ARG A 522 0.01 -13.50 8.60
N THR A 523 0.52 -14.65 9.04
CA THR A 523 0.04 -15.97 8.61
C THR A 523 0.13 -16.91 9.80
N THR A 524 -0.96 -17.59 10.13
CA THR A 524 -1.03 -18.55 11.21
C THR A 524 -0.74 -19.98 10.72
N LEU A 525 -0.48 -20.92 11.64
CA LEU A 525 -0.31 -22.34 11.28
C LEU A 525 -1.57 -22.94 10.65
N ASP A 526 -2.74 -22.46 11.04
CA ASP A 526 -4.00 -22.97 10.51
C ASP A 526 -4.28 -22.52 9.07
N GLU A 527 -3.68 -21.41 8.65
CA GLU A 527 -3.74 -20.90 7.27
C GLU A 527 -2.67 -21.48 6.35
N PHE A 528 -1.70 -22.23 6.88
CA PHE A 528 -0.59 -22.78 6.11
C PHE A 528 -0.91 -24.18 5.57
N PRO A 529 -1.16 -24.36 4.24
CA PRO A 529 -1.73 -25.59 3.69
C PRO A 529 -0.72 -26.71 3.45
N HIS A 530 0.56 -26.52 3.76
CA HIS A 530 1.64 -27.44 3.42
C HIS A 530 2.14 -28.24 4.62
N LYS A 531 2.68 -29.44 4.34
CA LYS A 531 3.19 -30.39 5.34
C LYS A 531 4.71 -30.53 5.23
N ILE A 532 5.36 -30.92 6.33
CA ILE A 532 6.78 -31.29 6.32
C ILE A 532 6.99 -32.38 5.26
N GLY A 533 7.99 -32.19 4.41
CA GLY A 533 8.29 -33.04 3.26
C GLY A 533 7.76 -32.50 1.91
N ASP A 534 6.84 -31.55 1.91
CA ASP A 534 6.38 -30.90 0.69
C ASP A 534 7.52 -30.10 0.04
N THR A 535 7.50 -30.07 -1.29
CA THR A 535 8.45 -29.24 -2.07
C THR A 535 7.77 -27.96 -2.49
N LEU A 536 8.34 -26.81 -2.05
CA LEU A 536 7.77 -25.47 -2.20
C LEU A 536 8.74 -24.54 -2.93
N ASP A 537 8.16 -23.54 -3.58
CA ASP A 537 8.85 -22.36 -4.07
C ASP A 537 8.53 -21.19 -3.13
N PHE A 538 9.54 -20.38 -2.82
CA PHE A 538 9.41 -19.19 -1.97
C PHE A 538 9.90 -17.96 -2.71
N ALA A 539 9.14 -16.87 -2.63
CA ALA A 539 9.58 -15.53 -2.98
C ALA A 539 9.96 -14.82 -1.68
N VAL A 540 11.20 -14.37 -1.57
CA VAL A 540 11.74 -13.81 -0.33
C VAL A 540 12.42 -12.48 -0.55
N LYS A 541 12.32 -11.58 0.44
CA LYS A 541 13.18 -10.40 0.61
C LYS A 541 14.29 -10.76 1.59
N LEU A 542 15.47 -10.19 1.39
CA LEU A 542 16.64 -10.46 2.23
C LEU A 542 17.06 -9.18 2.95
N SER A 543 17.38 -9.30 4.22
CA SER A 543 17.95 -8.22 5.03
C SER A 543 18.96 -8.78 6.03
N LYS A 544 19.78 -7.90 6.58
CA LYS A 544 20.65 -8.22 7.70
C LYS A 544 19.89 -8.04 9.01
N SER A 545 20.08 -8.96 9.92
CA SER A 545 19.55 -8.90 11.29
C SER A 545 20.68 -9.22 12.28
N THR A 546 20.86 -8.40 13.31
CA THR A 546 21.87 -8.61 14.34
C THR A 546 21.20 -9.13 15.60
N PHE A 547 21.73 -10.23 16.15
CA PHE A 547 21.27 -10.79 17.41
C PHE A 547 22.45 -11.26 18.25
N LYS A 548 22.55 -10.78 19.49
CA LYS A 548 23.69 -11.07 20.42
C LYS A 548 25.06 -10.79 19.75
N ASN A 549 25.17 -9.62 19.10
CA ASN A 549 26.39 -9.16 18.39
C ASN A 549 26.85 -10.14 17.27
N LYS A 550 25.95 -10.90 16.68
CA LYS A 550 26.19 -11.71 15.49
C LYS A 550 25.19 -11.34 14.39
N ASP A 551 25.70 -11.19 13.18
CA ASP A 551 24.90 -10.90 12.01
C ASP A 551 24.34 -12.18 11.41
N TYR A 552 23.09 -12.12 11.01
CA TYR A 552 22.33 -13.21 10.37
C TYR A 552 21.61 -12.68 9.15
N ILE A 553 21.38 -13.57 8.20
CA ILE A 553 20.49 -13.29 7.08
C ILE A 553 19.05 -13.48 7.56
N SER A 554 18.25 -12.45 7.46
CA SER A 554 16.81 -12.50 7.62
C SER A 554 16.17 -12.66 6.24
N ALA A 555 15.43 -13.74 6.04
CA ALA A 555 14.66 -13.98 4.82
C ALA A 555 13.16 -13.85 5.13
N GLN A 556 12.55 -12.79 4.62
CA GLN A 556 11.12 -12.56 4.76
C GLN A 556 10.37 -13.15 3.57
N VAL A 557 9.45 -14.07 3.83
CA VAL A 557 8.61 -14.65 2.79
C VAL A 557 7.55 -13.65 2.34
N VAL A 558 7.61 -13.24 1.09
CA VAL A 558 6.61 -12.41 0.41
C VAL A 558 5.45 -13.30 -0.03
N ASP A 559 5.78 -14.39 -0.74
CA ASP A 559 4.81 -15.36 -1.26
C ASP A 559 5.42 -16.78 -1.27
N PHE A 560 4.58 -17.79 -1.27
CA PHE A 560 5.02 -19.19 -1.36
C PHE A 560 3.98 -20.01 -2.10
N ARG A 561 4.40 -21.11 -2.71
CA ARG A 561 3.53 -22.01 -3.46
C ARG A 561 4.14 -23.41 -3.56
N LYS A 562 3.32 -24.41 -3.88
CA LYS A 562 3.80 -25.74 -4.22
C LYS A 562 4.68 -25.69 -5.48
N SER A 563 5.81 -26.36 -5.46
CA SER A 563 6.71 -26.37 -6.63
C SER A 563 6.08 -27.11 -7.82
N GLY A 564 6.37 -26.60 -9.01
CA GLY A 564 5.93 -27.24 -10.27
C GLY A 564 4.47 -27.01 -10.64
N ILE A 565 3.75 -26.11 -9.96
CA ILE A 565 2.39 -25.73 -10.38
C ILE A 565 2.43 -24.98 -11.73
N ASP A 566 1.47 -25.28 -12.59
CA ASP A 566 1.23 -24.53 -13.83
C ASP A 566 0.22 -23.41 -13.57
N ILE A 567 0.74 -22.22 -13.26
CA ILE A 567 -0.07 -21.05 -12.93
C ILE A 567 -0.85 -20.52 -14.15
N ASP A 568 -0.31 -20.68 -15.36
CA ASP A 568 -0.99 -20.26 -16.59
C ASP A 568 -2.16 -21.20 -16.92
N LYS A 569 -2.00 -22.52 -16.68
CA LYS A 569 -3.10 -23.49 -16.74
C LYS A 569 -4.20 -23.14 -15.74
N TYR A 570 -3.83 -22.86 -14.48
CA TYR A 570 -4.78 -22.48 -13.42
C TYR A 570 -5.62 -21.28 -13.82
N TYR A 571 -5.01 -20.17 -14.23
CA TYR A 571 -5.75 -18.97 -14.62
C TYR A 571 -6.61 -19.21 -15.87
N ARG A 572 -6.12 -19.94 -16.86
CA ARG A 572 -6.92 -20.30 -18.05
C ARG A 572 -8.16 -21.10 -17.66
N GLU A 573 -8.03 -22.12 -16.85
CA GLU A 573 -9.14 -22.97 -16.44
C GLU A 573 -10.13 -22.24 -15.50
N LYS A 574 -9.62 -21.41 -14.61
CA LYS A 574 -10.41 -20.54 -13.73
C LYS A 574 -11.24 -19.55 -14.56
N ASN A 575 -10.63 -18.91 -15.55
CA ASN A 575 -11.34 -18.01 -16.47
C ASN A 575 -12.39 -18.75 -17.30
N ASP A 576 -12.07 -19.93 -17.81
CA ASP A 576 -13.01 -20.77 -18.56
C ASP A 576 -14.27 -21.11 -17.72
N TYR A 577 -14.08 -21.45 -16.45
CA TYR A 577 -15.18 -21.66 -15.51
C TYR A 577 -16.04 -20.42 -15.32
N PHE A 578 -15.44 -19.26 -15.09
CA PHE A 578 -16.19 -18.02 -14.89
C PHE A 578 -16.91 -17.56 -16.18
N LEU A 579 -16.28 -17.70 -17.36
CA LEU A 579 -16.91 -17.40 -18.64
C LEU A 579 -18.10 -18.32 -18.91
N PHE A 580 -18.01 -19.59 -18.53
CA PHE A 580 -19.12 -20.52 -18.61
C PHE A 580 -20.28 -20.10 -17.69
N LYS A 581 -20.00 -19.76 -16.42
CA LYS A 581 -21.04 -19.26 -15.49
C LYS A 581 -21.75 -17.99 -16.02
N LEU A 582 -21.06 -17.16 -16.80
CA LEU A 582 -21.62 -15.99 -17.46
C LEU A 582 -22.39 -16.32 -18.77
N GLY A 583 -22.45 -17.59 -19.20
CA GLY A 583 -23.04 -17.98 -20.45
C GLY A 583 -22.27 -17.54 -21.71
N LYS A 584 -21.02 -17.07 -21.53
CA LYS A 584 -20.16 -16.57 -22.62
C LYS A 584 -19.31 -17.65 -23.27
N LYS A 585 -19.27 -18.85 -22.70
CA LYS A 585 -18.47 -19.99 -23.19
C LYS A 585 -19.13 -21.31 -22.82
N ASN A 586 -19.21 -22.24 -23.79
CA ASN A 586 -19.61 -23.62 -23.54
C ASN A 586 -18.39 -24.53 -23.68
N LYS A 587 -18.14 -25.41 -22.67
CA LYS A 587 -17.09 -26.42 -22.75
C LYS A 587 -17.51 -27.71 -22.10
N THR A 588 -17.40 -28.80 -22.87
CA THR A 588 -17.60 -30.20 -22.42
C THR A 588 -16.62 -30.60 -21.33
N GLU A 589 -15.42 -30.00 -21.31
CA GLU A 589 -14.33 -30.26 -20.35
C GLU A 589 -14.65 -29.84 -18.91
N LEU A 590 -15.74 -29.10 -18.68
CA LEU A 590 -16.16 -28.66 -17.35
C LEU A 590 -17.02 -29.70 -16.61
N TYR A 591 -17.54 -30.70 -17.30
CA TYR A 591 -18.38 -31.74 -16.69
C TYR A 591 -17.55 -32.74 -15.88
N PRO A 592 -17.78 -32.87 -14.55
CA PRO A 592 -17.09 -33.88 -13.74
C PRO A 592 -17.77 -35.24 -13.93
N ASN A 593 -17.13 -36.13 -14.68
CA ASN A 593 -17.62 -37.47 -14.80
C ASN A 593 -17.48 -38.25 -13.47
N ARG A 594 -17.98 -39.51 -13.45
CA ARG A 594 -17.97 -40.35 -12.25
C ARG A 594 -16.56 -40.55 -11.67
N ASP A 595 -15.56 -40.70 -12.52
CA ASP A 595 -14.18 -40.96 -12.08
C ASP A 595 -13.59 -39.73 -11.41
N ILE A 596 -13.82 -38.55 -11.97
CA ILE A 596 -13.42 -37.25 -11.40
C ILE A 596 -14.10 -37.03 -10.04
N CYS A 597 -15.42 -37.24 -9.98
CA CYS A 597 -16.14 -37.16 -8.70
C CYS A 597 -15.57 -38.13 -7.66
N ALA A 598 -15.21 -39.35 -8.08
CA ALA A 598 -14.61 -40.35 -7.19
C ALA A 598 -13.22 -39.91 -6.69
N VAL A 599 -12.40 -39.30 -7.53
CA VAL A 599 -11.08 -38.73 -7.13
C VAL A 599 -11.26 -37.65 -6.07
N VAL A 600 -12.14 -36.66 -6.31
CA VAL A 600 -12.39 -35.57 -5.36
C VAL A 600 -12.92 -36.09 -4.03
N TYR A 601 -13.94 -36.97 -4.06
CA TYR A 601 -14.55 -37.51 -2.83
C TYR A 601 -13.59 -38.38 -2.02
N LYS A 602 -12.80 -39.24 -2.67
CA LYS A 602 -11.75 -40.03 -2.01
C LYS A 602 -10.69 -39.15 -1.36
N TYR A 603 -10.27 -38.09 -2.02
CA TYR A 603 -9.32 -37.13 -1.47
C TYR A 603 -9.90 -36.46 -0.21
N LEU A 604 -11.10 -35.89 -0.28
CA LEU A 604 -11.78 -35.27 0.86
C LEU A 604 -11.93 -36.25 2.02
N LYS A 605 -12.29 -37.53 1.73
CA LYS A 605 -12.41 -38.58 2.75
C LYS A 605 -11.07 -38.91 3.40
N SER A 606 -9.98 -38.95 2.63
CA SER A 606 -8.64 -39.22 3.17
C SER A 606 -8.13 -38.06 4.08
N GLN A 607 -8.56 -36.82 3.82
CA GLN A 607 -8.23 -35.65 4.64
C GLN A 607 -9.26 -35.41 5.77
N LYS A 608 -10.33 -36.18 5.87
CA LYS A 608 -11.47 -35.99 6.81
C LYS A 608 -12.17 -34.63 6.62
N GLY A 609 -12.30 -34.18 5.39
CA GLY A 609 -12.75 -32.85 4.99
C GLY A 609 -11.64 -32.03 4.36
N TYR A 610 -11.79 -30.69 4.28
CA TYR A 610 -10.73 -29.79 3.80
C TYR A 610 -10.91 -28.40 4.41
N LYS A 611 -9.87 -27.88 5.04
CA LYS A 611 -9.94 -26.62 5.80
C LYS A 611 -9.32 -25.40 5.09
N TYR A 612 -8.62 -25.63 3.98
CA TYR A 612 -7.97 -24.57 3.22
C TYR A 612 -8.82 -24.09 2.04
N THR A 613 -8.30 -23.16 1.24
CA THR A 613 -9.07 -22.54 0.17
C THR A 613 -9.40 -23.51 -0.97
N PHE A 614 -10.38 -23.12 -1.80
CA PHE A 614 -10.71 -23.86 -3.03
C PHE A 614 -9.51 -23.96 -3.98
N ASP A 615 -8.75 -22.88 -4.09
CA ASP A 615 -7.58 -22.84 -4.97
C ASP A 615 -6.47 -23.80 -4.48
N ASP A 616 -6.28 -23.92 -3.16
CA ASP A 616 -5.35 -24.92 -2.58
C ASP A 616 -5.82 -26.36 -2.88
N LEU A 617 -7.13 -26.63 -2.75
CA LEU A 617 -7.69 -27.94 -3.11
C LEU A 617 -7.52 -28.25 -4.61
N TYR A 618 -7.71 -27.24 -5.47
CA TYR A 618 -7.47 -27.40 -6.89
C TYR A 618 -6.01 -27.80 -7.17
N PHE A 619 -5.02 -27.13 -6.58
CA PHE A 619 -3.60 -27.47 -6.81
C PHE A 619 -3.20 -28.86 -6.29
N GLU A 620 -3.89 -29.36 -5.26
CA GLU A 620 -3.71 -30.77 -4.85
C GLU A 620 -4.23 -31.78 -5.89
N LEU A 621 -5.23 -31.40 -6.68
CA LEU A 621 -5.93 -32.27 -7.62
C LEU A 621 -5.72 -31.90 -9.10
N ALA A 622 -4.95 -30.85 -9.41
CA ALA A 622 -4.79 -30.27 -10.74
C ALA A 622 -4.23 -31.23 -11.81
N ASN A 623 -3.59 -32.33 -11.40
CA ASN A 623 -3.13 -33.40 -12.29
C ASN A 623 -4.25 -34.32 -12.75
N TYR A 624 -5.42 -34.32 -12.09
CA TYR A 624 -6.51 -35.27 -12.33
C TYR A 624 -7.76 -34.60 -12.92
N LEU A 625 -7.90 -33.27 -12.73
CA LEU A 625 -9.14 -32.57 -13.09
C LEU A 625 -8.86 -31.10 -13.43
N THR A 626 -9.85 -30.44 -14.05
CA THR A 626 -9.83 -29.00 -14.31
C THR A 626 -10.48 -28.22 -13.17
N TYR A 627 -10.24 -26.89 -13.13
CA TYR A 627 -10.83 -25.98 -12.14
C TYR A 627 -12.38 -26.06 -12.11
N GLY A 628 -13.01 -26.05 -13.28
CA GLY A 628 -14.46 -26.15 -13.39
C GLY A 628 -15.00 -27.52 -12.97
N GLN A 629 -14.30 -28.62 -13.27
CA GLN A 629 -14.69 -29.94 -12.82
C GLN A 629 -14.67 -30.07 -11.31
N LEU A 630 -13.67 -29.49 -10.63
CA LEU A 630 -13.64 -29.44 -9.18
C LEU A 630 -14.84 -28.65 -8.62
N ALA A 631 -15.09 -27.47 -9.18
CA ALA A 631 -16.18 -26.61 -8.73
C ALA A 631 -17.55 -27.31 -8.83
N PHE A 632 -17.86 -27.90 -9.98
CA PHE A 632 -19.13 -28.59 -10.18
C PHE A 632 -19.23 -29.91 -9.44
N ALA A 633 -18.12 -30.60 -9.19
CA ALA A 633 -18.11 -31.79 -8.34
C ALA A 633 -18.48 -31.44 -6.89
N LEU A 634 -17.92 -30.36 -6.35
CA LEU A 634 -18.24 -29.89 -4.99
C LEU A 634 -19.68 -29.38 -4.90
N ASP A 635 -20.20 -28.67 -5.91
CA ASP A 635 -21.59 -28.25 -5.97
C ASP A 635 -22.54 -29.47 -5.94
N ALA A 636 -22.26 -30.47 -6.77
CA ALA A 636 -23.05 -31.70 -6.81
C ALA A 636 -22.96 -32.52 -5.50
N PHE A 637 -21.81 -32.54 -4.83
CA PHE A 637 -21.68 -33.22 -3.53
C PHE A 637 -22.50 -32.57 -2.44
N GLU A 638 -22.58 -31.25 -2.43
CA GLU A 638 -23.34 -30.49 -1.46
C GLU A 638 -24.85 -30.65 -1.71
N GLU A 639 -25.30 -30.53 -2.98
CA GLU A 639 -26.70 -30.81 -3.36
C GLU A 639 -27.13 -32.26 -2.99
N ALA A 640 -26.22 -33.21 -3.14
CA ALA A 640 -26.47 -34.59 -2.75
C ALA A 640 -26.31 -34.86 -1.25
N GLY A 641 -26.04 -33.86 -0.43
CA GLY A 641 -25.86 -33.97 1.00
C GLY A 641 -24.62 -34.74 1.44
N LEU A 642 -23.61 -34.91 0.59
CA LEU A 642 -22.39 -35.62 0.91
C LEU A 642 -21.37 -34.76 1.67
N ILE A 643 -21.40 -33.47 1.44
CA ILE A 643 -20.53 -32.47 2.09
C ILE A 643 -21.35 -31.28 2.55
N LYS A 644 -20.74 -30.48 3.46
CA LYS A 644 -21.21 -29.16 3.86
C LYS A 644 -20.05 -28.19 3.67
N ARG A 645 -20.30 -27.00 3.10
CA ARG A 645 -19.31 -25.94 2.88
C ARG A 645 -19.71 -24.69 3.69
N GLU A 646 -19.16 -24.56 4.90
CA GLU A 646 -19.31 -23.40 5.78
C GLU A 646 -17.91 -22.95 6.21
N GLY A 647 -17.26 -22.16 5.34
CA GLY A 647 -15.83 -21.84 5.49
C GLY A 647 -14.94 -23.03 5.13
N ASN A 648 -15.13 -24.16 5.78
CA ASN A 648 -14.43 -25.43 5.53
C ASN A 648 -15.34 -26.43 4.79
N ILE A 649 -14.74 -27.42 4.14
CA ILE A 649 -15.48 -28.57 3.58
C ILE A 649 -15.49 -29.68 4.61
N THR A 650 -16.69 -30.03 5.13
CA THR A 650 -16.90 -31.15 6.04
C THR A 650 -17.66 -32.25 5.35
N LEU A 651 -17.37 -33.51 5.72
CA LEU A 651 -18.09 -34.70 5.22
C LEU A 651 -19.30 -34.98 6.08
N ASN A 652 -20.42 -35.24 5.44
CA ASN A 652 -21.62 -35.75 6.13
C ASN A 652 -21.57 -37.28 6.26
N ASP A 653 -22.11 -37.80 7.35
CA ASP A 653 -22.25 -39.23 7.52
C ASP A 653 -23.48 -39.75 6.73
N VAL A 654 -23.23 -40.21 5.51
CA VAL A 654 -24.27 -40.65 4.59
C VAL A 654 -24.33 -42.18 4.55
N LYS A 655 -25.46 -42.76 4.98
CA LYS A 655 -25.69 -44.21 5.03
C LYS A 655 -26.08 -44.83 3.69
N THR A 656 -26.47 -44.01 2.68
CA THR A 656 -26.95 -44.49 1.38
C THR A 656 -26.11 -43.94 0.24
N LYS A 657 -25.99 -44.69 -0.88
CA LYS A 657 -25.32 -44.23 -2.08
C LYS A 657 -26.11 -43.06 -2.71
N ALA A 658 -25.49 -41.91 -2.85
CA ALA A 658 -26.04 -40.76 -3.56
C ALA A 658 -25.89 -40.91 -5.08
N ASN A 659 -26.92 -40.58 -5.84
CA ASN A 659 -26.86 -40.51 -7.30
C ASN A 659 -26.61 -39.07 -7.71
N LEU A 660 -25.34 -38.72 -7.99
CA LEU A 660 -24.90 -37.37 -8.38
C LEU A 660 -25.52 -36.92 -9.70
N GLU A 661 -25.84 -37.82 -10.63
CA GLU A 661 -26.43 -37.46 -11.92
C GLU A 661 -27.81 -36.82 -11.83
N ARG A 662 -28.47 -36.94 -10.65
CA ARG A 662 -29.76 -36.35 -10.34
C ARG A 662 -29.67 -35.01 -9.63
N THR A 663 -28.47 -34.50 -9.39
CA THR A 663 -28.28 -33.14 -8.86
C THR A 663 -28.59 -32.09 -9.91
N ASP A 664 -29.20 -30.99 -9.49
CA ASP A 664 -29.56 -29.90 -10.42
C ASP A 664 -28.36 -29.37 -11.17
N THR A 665 -27.22 -29.23 -10.48
CA THR A 665 -25.95 -28.82 -11.09
C THR A 665 -25.56 -29.69 -12.27
N LEU A 666 -25.54 -31.03 -12.10
CA LEU A 666 -25.09 -31.93 -13.19
C LEU A 666 -26.15 -32.09 -14.28
N MET A 667 -27.45 -32.02 -13.94
CA MET A 667 -28.52 -32.03 -14.94
C MET A 667 -28.50 -30.80 -15.83
N VAL A 668 -28.34 -29.61 -15.25
CA VAL A 668 -28.23 -28.35 -16.00
C VAL A 668 -26.95 -28.35 -16.86
N LEU A 669 -25.85 -28.85 -16.33
CA LEU A 669 -24.58 -28.93 -17.05
C LEU A 669 -24.66 -29.89 -18.26
N LYS A 670 -25.33 -31.03 -18.13
CA LYS A 670 -25.62 -31.96 -19.24
C LYS A 670 -26.50 -31.31 -20.32
N GLY A 671 -27.52 -30.57 -19.93
CA GLY A 671 -28.42 -29.90 -20.87
C GLY A 671 -27.79 -28.71 -21.62
N ARG A 672 -26.65 -28.21 -21.13
CA ARG A 672 -25.83 -27.12 -21.76
C ARG A 672 -24.71 -27.67 -22.62
N LEU A 673 -24.39 -28.91 -22.53
CA LEU A 673 -23.39 -29.64 -23.31
C LEU A 673 -24.05 -30.40 -24.43
#